data_86a0995a8f4679f799fe88c1a48767f8
#
_entry.id   86a0995a8f4679f799fe88c1a48767f8
#
_cell.length_a   1.000
_cell.length_b   1.000
_cell.length_c   1.000
_cell.angle_alpha   90.00
_cell.angle_beta   90.00
_cell.angle_gamma   90.00
#
_symmetry.space_group_name_H-M   'P 1'
#
loop_
_entity.id
_entity.type
_entity.pdbx_description
1 polymer ?
#
loop_
_entity_poly.entity_id
_entity_poly.type
_entity_poly.pdbx_seq_one_letter_code
_entity_poly.pdbx_strand_id
1 'polypeptide(L)'
;DESGTWGTSVNTQYELIGEAMGAGTEAVADASTHTITMADGATDGFRCTFLRLTGGGQACTVTLAPNTVSHTWIIRNATSYALTFTQGSGANVIIAAGQVKIVSTDGAGSGAIVYECLEDLELGGTLTVGIDDTGQDVKFYGATSGKSLLWDESADSLIVTGSTSQQGTLTVGVDDTGFDVKLFGATSGKYWLWDESADGVVQQGTLTVGVDDTGYDVKLFGATSGAYMLWDESADDLKLVGAAGFTVAGDIDVDGTANLDVVDIDGAVDMASTLAVAGVLTGASLDISGDIDIDGTSNLDAVDVDGAVNFAADVTYADGADIITASAGTSNFRAGVNAGNTIESGGNYNTVVGDEAGTAITTGDDNSAVGYNSLAANTTGSLNTAVGKGALAACTSGNYNTAVGGIALDAITTASSTTAIGYGALSSNTSGTNNTSVGANCLETCSTGVSNTAMGSSALNAVTEGNYNVAAGHGAGIAITTGTTNVGVGRSALRDCTTGVNNSALGDHACNAITTGGYNVGIGNSAGSSGVGLTTGSQNVIVGDYSHTSAVDSANQIVMGYNVVGSGNGTITVGNATTDSTMTLGGTTWSAPSDLRYKKNIADSTAGLSFINDLRPITFEWKNEGDLPEGHRARVEGSTTPYNNPNTNHGFVAQEVKTAIDNHSEIKDGFRLWSEDEADDRQRVGEGYLVPMLVKAIQELSSQVEELKAQPVCKCKGE
;
A
#
# COMPACT_ATOMS: atom_id res chain seq x y z
N ASP A 1 39.96 -25.88 -15.35
CA ASP A 1 40.45 -25.28 -14.10
C ASP A 1 39.56 -24.08 -13.69
N GLU A 2 38.28 -24.37 -13.40
CA GLU A 2 37.31 -23.37 -12.99
C GLU A 2 37.06 -23.33 -11.48
N SER A 3 37.90 -24.02 -10.69
CA SER A 3 37.72 -24.12 -9.24
C SER A 3 37.93 -22.81 -8.47
N GLY A 4 38.50 -21.77 -9.11
CA GLY A 4 38.71 -20.46 -8.50
C GLY A 4 37.58 -19.43 -8.73
N THR A 5 36.81 -19.60 -9.80
CA THR A 5 35.77 -18.61 -10.18
C THR A 5 34.40 -18.90 -9.58
N TRP A 6 34.16 -20.14 -9.17
CA TRP A 6 32.84 -20.57 -8.66
C TRP A 6 32.48 -19.91 -7.31
N GLY A 7 33.42 -19.87 -6.39
CA GLY A 7 33.20 -19.22 -5.09
C GLY A 7 32.95 -17.70 -5.22
N THR A 8 33.65 -17.06 -6.13
CA THR A 8 33.47 -15.64 -6.43
C THR A 8 32.11 -15.39 -7.10
N SER A 9 31.70 -16.25 -8.03
CA SER A 9 30.41 -16.15 -8.71
C SER A 9 29.23 -16.34 -7.75
N VAL A 10 29.33 -17.29 -6.81
CA VAL A 10 28.31 -17.54 -5.80
C VAL A 10 28.21 -16.39 -4.80
N ASN A 11 29.32 -15.86 -4.31
CA ASN A 11 29.33 -14.70 -3.44
C ASN A 11 28.70 -13.47 -4.14
N THR A 12 29.03 -13.26 -5.40
CA THR A 12 28.43 -12.18 -6.19
C THR A 12 26.91 -12.36 -6.32
N GLN A 13 26.40 -13.58 -6.48
CA GLN A 13 24.97 -13.86 -6.53
C GLN A 13 24.28 -13.61 -5.18
N TYR A 14 24.92 -13.90 -4.06
CA TYR A 14 24.38 -13.56 -2.74
C TYR A 14 24.38 -12.04 -2.47
N GLU A 15 25.40 -11.35 -2.89
CA GLU A 15 25.44 -9.89 -2.86
C GLU A 15 24.31 -9.30 -3.70
N LEU A 16 24.09 -9.82 -4.92
CA LEU A 16 23.01 -9.40 -5.82
C LEU A 16 21.61 -9.67 -5.25
N ILE A 17 21.41 -10.76 -4.51
CA ILE A 17 20.15 -11.04 -3.80
C ILE A 17 19.97 -10.05 -2.63
N GLY A 18 21.01 -9.75 -1.89
CA GLY A 18 21.01 -8.75 -0.83
C GLY A 18 20.69 -7.35 -1.36
N GLU A 19 21.23 -6.99 -2.50
CA GLU A 19 20.94 -5.72 -3.19
C GLU A 19 19.49 -5.68 -3.68
N ALA A 20 18.98 -6.75 -4.27
CA ALA A 20 17.61 -6.83 -4.78
C ALA A 20 16.54 -6.60 -3.70
N MET A 21 16.84 -6.91 -2.45
CA MET A 21 15.94 -6.71 -1.30
C MET A 21 16.19 -5.40 -0.54
N GLY A 22 17.17 -4.62 -0.96
CA GLY A 22 17.63 -3.40 -0.30
C GLY A 22 17.03 -2.10 -0.86
N ALA A 23 17.63 -0.99 -0.45
CA ALA A 23 17.33 0.34 -0.93
C ALA A 23 18.58 0.98 -1.54
N GLY A 24 18.46 1.48 -2.76
CA GLY A 24 19.52 2.20 -3.48
C GLY A 24 19.22 3.70 -3.59
N THR A 25 20.28 4.47 -3.80
CA THR A 25 20.15 5.90 -4.12
C THR A 25 21.05 6.21 -5.31
N GLU A 26 20.47 6.84 -6.33
CA GLU A 26 21.19 7.29 -7.53
C GLU A 26 21.08 8.80 -7.67
N ALA A 27 22.17 9.42 -8.05
CA ALA A 27 22.23 10.84 -8.37
C ALA A 27 22.04 11.03 -9.88
N VAL A 28 20.88 11.50 -10.28
CA VAL A 28 20.57 11.81 -11.67
C VAL A 28 21.49 12.92 -12.16
N ALA A 29 22.07 12.73 -13.32
CA ALA A 29 22.93 13.74 -13.94
C ALA A 29 22.15 15.02 -14.26
N ASP A 30 22.82 16.18 -14.23
CA ASP A 30 22.26 17.43 -14.74
C ASP A 30 22.30 17.45 -16.28
N ALA A 31 21.53 16.58 -16.87
CA ALA A 31 21.44 16.36 -18.31
C ALA A 31 20.02 15.92 -18.69
N SER A 32 19.65 16.04 -19.96
CA SER A 32 18.35 15.60 -20.46
C SER A 32 18.15 14.07 -20.47
N THR A 33 19.24 13.33 -20.32
CA THR A 33 19.23 11.85 -20.26
C THR A 33 20.18 11.35 -19.18
N HIS A 34 19.80 10.28 -18.52
CA HIS A 34 20.60 9.55 -17.54
C HIS A 34 20.35 8.06 -17.73
N THR A 35 21.38 7.23 -17.66
CA THR A 35 21.22 5.78 -17.81
C THR A 35 21.60 5.08 -16.52
N ILE A 36 20.69 4.29 -16.01
CA ILE A 36 20.92 3.37 -14.91
C ILE A 36 21.12 1.98 -15.52
N THR A 37 22.27 1.37 -15.26
CA THR A 37 22.61 0.07 -15.83
C THR A 37 22.79 -0.97 -14.73
N MET A 38 22.00 -2.04 -14.81
CA MET A 38 22.23 -3.22 -13.98
C MET A 38 23.33 -4.07 -14.60
N ALA A 39 24.44 -4.17 -13.91
CA ALA A 39 25.60 -4.96 -14.37
C ALA A 39 25.31 -6.46 -14.24
N ASP A 40 25.59 -7.23 -15.29
CA ASP A 40 25.43 -8.68 -15.21
C ASP A 40 26.57 -9.31 -14.38
N GLY A 41 26.18 -10.02 -13.33
CA GLY A 41 27.11 -10.73 -12.46
C GLY A 41 27.98 -9.86 -11.52
N ALA A 42 27.66 -8.59 -11.37
CA ALA A 42 28.34 -7.67 -10.46
C ALA A 42 27.37 -6.88 -9.59
N THR A 43 27.80 -6.48 -8.40
CA THR A 43 27.03 -5.60 -7.51
C THR A 43 26.94 -4.20 -8.11
N ASP A 44 25.74 -3.59 -8.13
CA ASP A 44 25.51 -2.28 -8.75
C ASP A 44 24.61 -1.31 -7.97
N GLY A 45 24.05 -1.73 -6.87
CA GLY A 45 23.16 -0.91 -6.04
C GLY A 45 21.79 -0.56 -6.68
N PHE A 46 21.53 -0.99 -7.91
CA PHE A 46 20.28 -0.70 -8.64
C PHE A 46 19.34 -1.90 -8.73
N ARG A 47 19.79 -3.06 -8.35
CA ARG A 47 18.94 -4.26 -8.19
C ARG A 47 17.99 -4.17 -6.98
N CYS A 48 18.07 -3.09 -6.24
CA CYS A 48 17.28 -2.85 -5.04
C CYS A 48 15.78 -2.79 -5.34
N THR A 49 14.96 -3.20 -4.37
CA THR A 49 13.51 -3.04 -4.43
C THR A 49 13.10 -1.56 -4.30
N PHE A 50 13.82 -0.80 -3.47
CA PHE A 50 13.60 0.63 -3.28
C PHE A 50 14.72 1.44 -3.92
N LEU A 51 14.35 2.28 -4.89
CA LEU A 51 15.29 3.18 -5.55
C LEU A 51 14.92 4.64 -5.31
N ARG A 52 15.83 5.40 -4.75
CA ARG A 52 15.68 6.84 -4.56
C ARG A 52 16.55 7.60 -5.54
N LEU A 53 15.95 8.46 -6.33
CA LEU A 53 16.66 9.32 -7.28
C LEU A 53 16.80 10.73 -6.71
N THR A 54 18.01 11.26 -6.76
CA THR A 54 18.38 12.58 -6.21
C THR A 54 19.17 13.37 -7.23
N GLY A 55 19.49 14.62 -6.95
CA GLY A 55 20.28 15.47 -7.86
C GLY A 55 19.49 15.99 -9.06
N GLY A 56 20.13 16.18 -10.20
CA GLY A 56 19.58 16.70 -11.44
C GLY A 56 19.19 18.18 -11.38
N GLY A 57 19.47 18.93 -12.42
CA GLY A 57 19.12 20.35 -12.56
C GLY A 57 17.95 20.60 -13.54
N GLN A 58 17.45 19.57 -14.20
CA GLN A 58 16.39 19.64 -15.21
C GLN A 58 15.60 18.33 -15.31
N ALA A 59 14.47 18.36 -16.04
CA ALA A 59 13.73 17.15 -16.40
C ALA A 59 14.63 16.21 -17.22
N CYS A 60 14.62 14.92 -16.88
CA CYS A 60 15.54 13.94 -17.42
C CYS A 60 14.82 12.67 -17.84
N THR A 61 15.24 12.08 -18.95
CA THR A 61 14.84 10.73 -19.33
C THR A 61 15.83 9.74 -18.72
N VAL A 62 15.35 8.91 -17.82
CA VAL A 62 16.13 7.87 -17.13
C VAL A 62 15.95 6.56 -17.89
N THR A 63 17.01 6.10 -18.52
CA THR A 63 17.01 4.83 -19.24
C THR A 63 17.44 3.71 -18.31
N LEU A 64 16.60 2.69 -18.20
CA LEU A 64 16.89 1.49 -17.43
C LEU A 64 17.53 0.44 -18.35
N ALA A 65 18.79 0.15 -18.13
CA ALA A 65 19.59 -0.74 -18.98
C ALA A 65 20.10 -1.96 -18.19
N PRO A 66 20.35 -3.09 -18.87
CA PRO A 66 19.99 -3.37 -20.26
C PRO A 66 18.48 -3.53 -20.48
N ASN A 67 18.02 -3.28 -21.67
CA ASN A 67 16.60 -3.38 -22.03
C ASN A 67 16.06 -4.83 -22.12
N THR A 68 16.85 -5.79 -21.74
CA THR A 68 16.51 -7.21 -21.65
C THR A 68 16.27 -7.69 -20.21
N VAL A 69 16.31 -6.78 -19.24
CA VAL A 69 16.09 -7.12 -17.83
C VAL A 69 14.69 -6.69 -17.38
N SER A 70 13.95 -7.64 -16.83
CA SER A 70 12.68 -7.37 -16.15
C SER A 70 12.93 -7.22 -14.64
N HIS A 71 12.50 -6.11 -14.08
CA HIS A 71 12.62 -5.84 -12.65
C HIS A 71 11.51 -4.89 -12.18
N THR A 72 11.22 -4.92 -10.89
CA THR A 72 10.22 -4.05 -10.27
C THR A 72 10.85 -3.24 -9.15
N TRP A 73 10.66 -1.94 -9.20
CA TRP A 73 11.13 -1.01 -8.18
C TRP A 73 9.99 -0.23 -7.57
N ILE A 74 10.17 0.15 -6.32
CA ILE A 74 9.47 1.27 -5.72
C ILE A 74 10.40 2.48 -5.86
N ILE A 75 10.12 3.33 -6.83
CA ILE A 75 10.98 4.46 -7.16
C ILE A 75 10.46 5.73 -6.51
N ARG A 76 11.31 6.39 -5.74
CA ARG A 76 11.05 7.75 -5.25
C ARG A 76 11.85 8.75 -6.06
N ASN A 77 11.17 9.62 -6.76
CA ASN A 77 11.80 10.78 -7.37
C ASN A 77 11.97 11.89 -6.31
N ALA A 78 13.18 12.00 -5.76
CA ALA A 78 13.53 13.04 -4.79
C ALA A 78 14.26 14.22 -5.46
N THR A 79 14.23 14.34 -6.79
CA THR A 79 14.69 15.51 -7.53
C THR A 79 13.61 16.60 -7.54
N SER A 80 13.94 17.78 -8.03
CA SER A 80 13.01 18.91 -8.19
C SER A 80 12.26 18.90 -9.53
N TYR A 81 12.45 17.89 -10.37
CA TYR A 81 11.90 17.81 -11.72
C TYR A 81 11.23 16.46 -11.97
N ALA A 82 10.38 16.38 -12.99
CA ALA A 82 9.82 15.11 -13.42
C ALA A 82 10.88 14.26 -14.12
N LEU A 83 10.89 12.97 -13.83
CA LEU A 83 11.74 11.98 -14.46
C LEU A 83 10.90 11.03 -15.31
N THR A 84 11.33 10.81 -16.55
CA THR A 84 10.69 9.86 -17.47
C THR A 84 11.50 8.58 -17.53
N PHE A 85 10.92 7.48 -17.09
CA PHE A 85 11.60 6.18 -17.09
C PHE A 85 11.29 5.44 -18.38
N THR A 86 12.34 4.98 -19.03
CA THR A 86 12.28 4.20 -20.27
C THR A 86 13.22 3.01 -20.21
N GLN A 87 12.90 1.96 -20.94
CA GLN A 87 13.80 0.81 -21.10
C GLN A 87 14.06 0.48 -22.59
N GLY A 88 13.17 0.89 -23.47
CA GLY A 88 13.26 0.66 -24.90
C GLY A 88 12.47 1.70 -25.68
N SER A 89 11.83 1.30 -26.77
CA SER A 89 10.95 2.16 -27.56
C SER A 89 9.47 2.04 -27.16
N GLY A 90 9.16 1.25 -26.17
CA GLY A 90 7.81 1.03 -25.65
C GLY A 90 7.32 2.16 -24.74
N ALA A 91 6.25 1.87 -24.00
CA ALA A 91 5.67 2.82 -23.06
C ALA A 91 6.62 3.19 -21.92
N ASN A 92 6.52 4.42 -21.47
CA ASN A 92 7.35 5.01 -20.43
C ASN A 92 6.49 5.41 -19.22
N VAL A 93 7.09 5.48 -18.04
CA VAL A 93 6.45 5.97 -16.81
C VAL A 93 7.08 7.30 -16.41
N ILE A 94 6.25 8.30 -16.14
CA ILE A 94 6.69 9.58 -15.61
C ILE A 94 6.45 9.60 -14.10
N ILE A 95 7.49 9.95 -13.36
CA ILE A 95 7.41 10.18 -11.91
C ILE A 95 7.70 11.66 -11.65
N ALA A 96 6.68 12.39 -11.23
CA ALA A 96 6.84 13.80 -10.91
C ALA A 96 7.74 14.01 -9.69
N ALA A 97 8.23 15.23 -9.52
CA ALA A 97 9.05 15.61 -8.37
C ALA A 97 8.35 15.26 -7.05
N GLY A 98 9.04 14.60 -6.16
CA GLY A 98 8.54 14.19 -4.85
C GLY A 98 7.65 12.94 -4.83
N GLN A 99 7.18 12.46 -5.97
CA GLN A 99 6.31 11.27 -6.05
C GLN A 99 7.07 9.97 -5.86
N VAL A 100 6.30 8.96 -5.45
CA VAL A 100 6.73 7.55 -5.38
C VAL A 100 5.82 6.74 -6.27
N LYS A 101 6.38 5.87 -7.09
CA LYS A 101 5.64 4.91 -7.90
C LYS A 101 6.26 3.53 -7.83
N ILE A 102 5.44 2.52 -7.97
CA ILE A 102 5.92 1.16 -8.21
C ILE A 102 5.92 0.94 -9.72
N VAL A 103 7.10 0.77 -10.25
CA VAL A 103 7.31 0.59 -11.68
C VAL A 103 7.98 -0.74 -11.96
N SER A 104 7.58 -1.37 -13.03
CA SER A 104 8.18 -2.60 -13.51
C SER A 104 8.58 -2.48 -14.97
N THR A 105 9.55 -3.26 -15.35
CA THR A 105 10.00 -3.40 -16.73
C THR A 105 9.76 -4.81 -17.23
N ASP A 106 9.46 -4.97 -18.50
CA ASP A 106 9.24 -6.29 -19.10
C ASP A 106 10.48 -6.92 -19.74
N GLY A 107 11.54 -6.15 -19.92
CA GLY A 107 12.79 -6.64 -20.48
C GLY A 107 12.69 -7.13 -21.92
N ALA A 108 11.73 -6.66 -22.69
CA ALA A 108 11.42 -7.17 -24.03
C ALA A 108 12.37 -6.68 -25.14
N GLY A 109 13.57 -6.25 -24.80
CA GLY A 109 14.59 -5.78 -25.75
C GLY A 109 14.28 -4.38 -26.29
N SER A 110 14.42 -4.17 -27.60
CA SER A 110 14.23 -2.82 -28.19
C SER A 110 12.80 -2.28 -28.03
N GLY A 111 11.82 -3.13 -27.85
CA GLY A 111 10.41 -2.77 -27.59
C GLY A 111 10.05 -2.72 -26.11
N ALA A 112 11.00 -2.88 -25.21
CA ALA A 112 10.75 -2.96 -23.76
C ALA A 112 9.97 -1.75 -23.25
N ILE A 113 9.05 -2.02 -22.36
CA ILE A 113 8.16 -1.04 -21.72
C ILE A 113 8.47 -0.90 -20.24
N VAL A 114 8.18 0.28 -19.73
CA VAL A 114 8.11 0.55 -18.30
C VAL A 114 6.65 0.80 -17.95
N TYR A 115 6.12 0.12 -16.95
CA TYR A 115 4.72 0.28 -16.51
C TYR A 115 4.63 0.45 -15.00
N GLU A 116 3.58 1.09 -14.58
CA GLU A 116 3.26 1.29 -13.17
C GLU A 116 2.50 0.07 -12.64
N CYS A 117 2.93 -0.49 -11.52
CA CYS A 117 2.39 -1.74 -10.99
C CYS A 117 1.25 -1.55 -9.98
N LEU A 118 1.11 -0.37 -9.43
CA LEU A 118 0.03 -0.04 -8.51
C LEU A 118 -0.73 1.16 -9.04
N GLU A 119 -1.93 0.88 -9.51
CA GLU A 119 -2.88 1.90 -9.98
C GLU A 119 -3.75 2.45 -8.85
N ASP A 120 -3.29 2.35 -7.61
CA ASP A 120 -4.15 2.84 -6.56
C ASP A 120 -3.41 3.69 -5.62
N LEU A 121 -3.90 4.74 -5.42
CA LEU A 121 -4.13 5.20 -4.49
C LEU A 121 -4.26 6.53 -4.14
N GLU A 122 -3.58 7.42 -3.77
CA GLU A 122 -3.73 8.81 -3.58
C GLU A 122 -3.38 9.53 -4.88
N LEU A 123 -4.38 9.67 -5.72
CA LEU A 123 -4.23 10.41 -6.97
C LEU A 123 -4.21 11.90 -6.65
N GLY A 124 -3.06 12.49 -6.63
CA GLY A 124 -2.91 13.95 -6.65
C GLY A 124 -3.38 14.61 -7.96
N GLY A 125 -4.22 13.90 -8.71
CA GLY A 125 -4.74 14.29 -10.00
C GLY A 125 -6.02 13.55 -10.38
N THR A 126 -6.29 13.42 -11.65
CA THR A 126 -7.52 12.82 -12.18
C THR A 126 -7.40 11.29 -12.22
N LEU A 127 -8.42 10.58 -11.74
CA LEU A 127 -8.62 9.16 -12.01
C LEU A 127 -9.42 9.04 -13.31
N THR A 128 -8.85 8.41 -14.32
CA THR A 128 -9.56 8.02 -15.53
C THR A 128 -9.73 6.51 -15.55
N VAL A 129 -10.97 6.04 -15.61
CA VAL A 129 -11.29 4.63 -15.68
C VAL A 129 -12.01 4.36 -17.00
N GLY A 130 -11.42 3.52 -17.83
CA GLY A 130 -11.90 3.25 -19.19
C GLY A 130 -11.34 4.25 -20.21
N ILE A 131 -11.86 4.17 -21.41
CA ILE A 131 -11.61 5.08 -22.54
C ILE A 131 -12.97 5.48 -23.11
N ASP A 132 -13.02 6.57 -23.85
CA ASP A 132 -14.24 7.04 -24.49
C ASP A 132 -14.91 5.93 -25.31
N ASP A 133 -16.22 5.79 -25.22
CA ASP A 133 -17.04 4.70 -25.76
C ASP A 133 -16.75 3.28 -25.20
N THR A 134 -15.93 3.14 -24.15
CA THR A 134 -15.67 1.85 -23.51
C THR A 134 -15.49 2.04 -22.02
N GLY A 135 -16.55 2.21 -21.29
CA GLY A 135 -16.57 2.37 -19.85
C GLY A 135 -16.33 1.08 -19.09
N GLN A 136 -16.20 1.20 -17.79
CA GLN A 136 -16.18 0.09 -16.84
C GLN A 136 -16.91 0.51 -15.57
N ASP A 137 -17.56 -0.42 -14.91
CA ASP A 137 -18.16 -0.19 -13.61
C ASP A 137 -17.08 0.24 -12.59
N VAL A 138 -17.32 1.34 -11.91
CA VAL A 138 -16.45 1.80 -10.83
C VAL A 138 -17.25 1.91 -9.55
N LYS A 139 -16.99 1.06 -8.59
CA LYS A 139 -17.73 1.01 -7.35
C LYS A 139 -16.86 1.24 -6.11
N PHE A 140 -17.18 2.30 -5.39
CA PHE A 140 -16.59 2.60 -4.10
C PHE A 140 -17.55 2.18 -2.99
N TYR A 141 -17.09 1.40 -2.02
CA TYR A 141 -17.88 0.95 -0.89
C TYR A 141 -17.68 1.83 0.33
N GLY A 142 -18.76 2.18 0.99
CA GLY A 142 -18.68 2.81 2.31
C GLY A 142 -18.43 1.80 3.42
N ALA A 143 -18.05 2.29 4.59
CA ALA A 143 -17.82 1.44 5.77
C ALA A 143 -19.07 0.72 6.29
N THR A 144 -20.24 1.21 5.93
CA THR A 144 -21.53 0.59 6.31
C THR A 144 -22.03 -0.32 5.20
N SER A 145 -22.43 -1.54 5.54
CA SER A 145 -22.99 -2.50 4.59
C SER A 145 -24.12 -1.89 3.75
N GLY A 146 -24.08 -2.13 2.45
CA GLY A 146 -25.06 -1.64 1.49
C GLY A 146 -24.87 -0.17 1.04
N LYS A 147 -23.83 0.53 1.48
CA LYS A 147 -23.51 1.88 1.01
C LYS A 147 -22.43 1.85 -0.06
N SER A 148 -22.68 2.52 -1.15
CA SER A 148 -21.71 2.59 -2.27
C SER A 148 -21.99 3.76 -3.19
N LEU A 149 -20.95 4.17 -3.90
CA LEU A 149 -21.00 5.00 -5.09
C LEU A 149 -20.63 4.09 -6.28
N LEU A 150 -21.48 3.97 -7.25
CA LEU A 150 -21.29 3.13 -8.42
C LEU A 150 -21.49 3.98 -9.67
N TRP A 151 -20.48 4.05 -10.53
CA TRP A 151 -20.69 4.32 -11.94
C TRP A 151 -21.06 3.01 -12.63
N ASP A 152 -22.27 2.93 -13.12
CA ASP A 152 -22.81 1.76 -13.84
C ASP A 152 -22.66 2.01 -15.35
N GLU A 153 -21.70 1.36 -15.95
CA GLU A 153 -21.40 1.49 -17.37
C GLU A 153 -22.57 1.01 -18.23
N SER A 154 -23.26 -0.05 -17.82
CA SER A 154 -24.36 -0.61 -18.63
C SER A 154 -25.60 0.28 -18.67
N ALA A 155 -25.73 1.21 -17.73
CA ALA A 155 -26.83 2.16 -17.61
C ALA A 155 -26.39 3.61 -17.83
N ASP A 156 -25.11 3.87 -18.12
CA ASP A 156 -24.51 5.21 -18.20
C ASP A 156 -24.95 6.10 -17.02
N SER A 157 -24.92 5.55 -15.82
CA SER A 157 -25.47 6.24 -14.64
C SER A 157 -24.60 6.15 -13.41
N LEU A 158 -24.61 7.22 -12.62
CA LEU A 158 -24.00 7.27 -11.30
C LEU A 158 -25.02 6.91 -10.24
N ILE A 159 -24.85 5.77 -9.59
CA ILE A 159 -25.72 5.30 -8.53
C ILE A 159 -25.07 5.51 -7.17
N VAL A 160 -25.68 6.30 -6.33
CA VAL A 160 -25.23 6.53 -4.96
C VAL A 160 -26.18 5.88 -3.98
N THR A 161 -25.71 4.86 -3.29
CA THR A 161 -26.47 4.23 -2.21
C THR A 161 -25.94 4.75 -0.88
N GLY A 162 -26.49 5.86 -0.43
CA GLY A 162 -26.05 6.57 0.76
C GLY A 162 -26.38 8.05 0.71
N SER A 163 -25.66 8.85 1.48
CA SER A 163 -25.78 10.30 1.44
C SER A 163 -24.66 10.90 0.57
N THR A 164 -25.00 11.89 -0.26
CA THR A 164 -24.04 12.70 -0.99
C THR A 164 -23.97 14.08 -0.38
N SER A 165 -22.76 14.64 -0.29
CA SER A 165 -22.52 16.05 -0.01
C SER A 165 -21.76 16.64 -1.19
N GLN A 166 -22.37 17.59 -1.87
CA GLN A 166 -21.74 18.31 -2.98
C GLN A 166 -21.45 19.75 -2.56
N GLN A 167 -20.20 20.17 -2.71
CA GLN A 167 -19.79 21.57 -2.54
C GLN A 167 -19.55 22.16 -3.92
N GLY A 168 -20.39 23.10 -4.32
CA GLY A 168 -20.33 23.73 -5.63
C GLY A 168 -21.60 23.53 -6.44
N THR A 169 -21.54 23.90 -7.70
CA THR A 169 -22.67 23.88 -8.62
C THR A 169 -22.99 22.47 -9.11
N LEU A 170 -24.24 22.05 -9.05
CA LEU A 170 -24.75 20.89 -9.75
C LEU A 170 -25.42 21.36 -11.05
N THR A 171 -24.92 20.93 -12.18
CA THR A 171 -25.55 21.15 -13.48
C THR A 171 -26.10 19.83 -14.01
N VAL A 172 -27.36 19.77 -14.34
CA VAL A 172 -28.03 18.60 -14.88
C VAL A 172 -28.60 18.95 -16.26
N GLY A 173 -28.15 18.24 -17.29
CA GLY A 173 -28.52 18.53 -18.68
C GLY A 173 -27.69 19.63 -19.31
N VAL A 174 -28.07 20.02 -20.51
CA VAL A 174 -27.53 21.14 -21.30
C VAL A 174 -28.69 22.02 -21.74
N ASP A 175 -28.39 23.23 -22.20
CA ASP A 175 -29.41 24.14 -22.69
C ASP A 175 -30.21 23.51 -23.84
N ASP A 176 -31.52 23.69 -23.86
CA ASP A 176 -32.50 23.07 -24.79
C ASP A 176 -32.64 21.53 -24.67
N THR A 177 -32.01 20.86 -23.69
CA THR A 177 -32.18 19.42 -23.44
C THR A 177 -32.18 19.13 -21.94
N GLY A 178 -33.33 19.22 -21.33
CA GLY A 178 -33.50 18.96 -19.90
C GLY A 178 -33.75 17.49 -19.59
N PHE A 179 -33.65 17.19 -18.32
CA PHE A 179 -34.05 15.89 -17.74
C PHE A 179 -34.78 16.13 -16.42
N ASP A 180 -35.68 15.23 -16.08
CA ASP A 180 -36.32 15.23 -14.76
C ASP A 180 -35.27 15.14 -13.65
N VAL A 181 -35.34 16.06 -12.70
CA VAL A 181 -34.49 16.01 -11.50
C VAL A 181 -35.38 15.89 -10.27
N LYS A 182 -35.40 14.75 -9.64
CA LYS A 182 -36.24 14.50 -8.48
C LYS A 182 -35.42 14.25 -7.22
N LEU A 183 -35.56 15.13 -6.26
CA LEU A 183 -34.93 15.04 -4.95
C LEU A 183 -35.98 14.67 -3.90
N PHE A 184 -35.83 13.52 -3.26
CA PHE A 184 -36.76 13.04 -2.27
C PHE A 184 -36.39 13.48 -0.85
N GLY A 185 -37.38 13.93 -0.10
CA GLY A 185 -37.23 14.15 1.32
C GLY A 185 -37.30 12.84 2.14
N ALA A 186 -36.97 12.94 3.41
CA ALA A 186 -36.99 11.79 4.33
C ALA A 186 -38.42 11.27 4.60
N THR A 187 -39.43 12.09 4.39
CA THR A 187 -40.82 11.72 4.60
C THR A 187 -41.44 11.30 3.27
N SER A 188 -42.20 10.20 3.30
CA SER A 188 -42.92 9.71 2.11
C SER A 188 -43.76 10.80 1.49
N GLY A 189 -43.73 10.93 0.16
CA GLY A 189 -44.46 11.90 -0.62
C GLY A 189 -43.84 13.33 -0.65
N LYS A 190 -42.72 13.57 0.02
CA LYS A 190 -42.02 14.85 -0.04
C LYS A 190 -40.88 14.80 -1.03
N TYR A 191 -40.84 15.76 -1.97
CA TYR A 191 -39.82 15.86 -3.00
C TYR A 191 -39.79 17.23 -3.64
N TRP A 192 -38.69 17.53 -4.28
CA TRP A 192 -38.52 18.58 -5.28
C TRP A 192 -38.31 17.91 -6.63
N LEU A 193 -39.05 18.31 -7.64
CA LEU A 193 -38.96 17.76 -8.99
C LEU A 193 -38.89 18.91 -9.97
N TRP A 194 -37.86 18.95 -10.77
CA TRP A 194 -37.90 19.57 -12.09
C TRP A 194 -38.55 18.58 -13.03
N ASP A 195 -39.71 18.93 -13.54
CA ASP A 195 -40.49 18.11 -14.50
C ASP A 195 -40.23 18.64 -15.87
N GLU A 196 -39.41 17.97 -16.65
CA GLU A 196 -39.06 18.34 -18.02
C GLU A 196 -40.30 18.38 -18.91
N SER A 197 -41.23 17.44 -18.74
CA SER A 197 -42.44 17.35 -19.58
C SER A 197 -43.44 18.50 -19.35
N ALA A 198 -43.34 19.18 -18.21
CA ALA A 198 -44.18 20.29 -17.82
C ALA A 198 -43.42 21.62 -17.83
N ASP A 199 -42.12 21.65 -18.17
CA ASP A 199 -41.25 22.83 -18.03
C ASP A 199 -41.42 23.53 -16.68
N GLY A 200 -41.52 22.75 -15.61
CA GLY A 200 -41.90 23.26 -14.33
C GLY A 200 -41.30 22.59 -13.12
N VAL A 201 -41.38 23.28 -11.99
CA VAL A 201 -40.94 22.76 -10.70
C VAL A 201 -42.14 22.30 -9.88
N VAL A 202 -42.13 21.05 -9.48
CA VAL A 202 -43.06 20.50 -8.50
C VAL A 202 -42.34 20.31 -7.18
N GLN A 203 -42.71 21.13 -6.19
CA GLN A 203 -42.11 21.03 -4.87
C GLN A 203 -43.16 20.63 -3.82
N GLN A 204 -42.82 19.59 -3.08
CA GLN A 204 -43.54 19.18 -1.88
C GLN A 204 -42.67 19.41 -0.63
N GLY A 205 -42.69 20.66 -0.16
CA GLY A 205 -41.88 21.14 0.95
C GLY A 205 -41.73 22.65 0.91
N THR A 206 -40.71 23.21 1.58
CA THR A 206 -40.44 24.67 1.57
C THR A 206 -39.65 25.03 0.32
N LEU A 207 -40.05 26.16 -0.32
CA LEU A 207 -39.37 26.76 -1.46
C LEU A 207 -38.63 28.00 -1.02
N THR A 208 -37.35 28.12 -1.34
CA THR A 208 -36.58 29.37 -1.25
C THR A 208 -36.20 29.81 -2.65
N VAL A 209 -36.52 31.04 -3.01
CA VAL A 209 -36.29 31.59 -4.35
C VAL A 209 -35.39 32.83 -4.24
N GLY A 210 -34.33 32.83 -5.05
CA GLY A 210 -33.41 33.96 -5.13
C GLY A 210 -32.15 33.79 -4.27
N VAL A 211 -31.24 34.71 -4.44
CA VAL A 211 -30.03 34.91 -3.64
C VAL A 211 -29.89 36.37 -3.34
N ASP A 212 -29.10 36.73 -2.36
CA ASP A 212 -28.86 38.13 -1.99
C ASP A 212 -28.30 38.95 -3.16
N ASP A 213 -28.73 40.15 -3.34
CA ASP A 213 -28.39 41.09 -4.44
C ASP A 213 -28.78 40.62 -5.86
N THR A 214 -29.48 39.53 -6.01
CA THR A 214 -29.97 39.06 -7.33
C THR A 214 -31.31 38.35 -7.19
N GLY A 215 -32.35 39.12 -7.11
CA GLY A 215 -33.71 38.63 -7.02
C GLY A 215 -34.30 38.22 -8.37
N TYR A 216 -35.46 37.61 -8.31
CA TYR A 216 -36.31 37.31 -9.46
C TYR A 216 -37.77 37.54 -9.07
N ASP A 217 -38.56 37.98 -10.01
CA ASP A 217 -40.01 38.03 -9.83
C ASP A 217 -40.56 36.65 -9.50
N VAL A 218 -41.28 36.57 -8.38
CA VAL A 218 -42.03 35.36 -8.01
C VAL A 218 -43.51 35.68 -8.00
N LYS A 219 -44.23 35.18 -8.99
CA LYS A 219 -45.64 35.43 -9.13
C LYS A 219 -46.49 34.20 -8.88
N LEU A 220 -47.31 34.26 -7.84
CA LEU A 220 -48.25 33.20 -7.49
C LEU A 220 -49.67 33.68 -7.77
N PHE A 221 -50.36 33.05 -8.72
CA PHE A 221 -51.69 33.45 -9.14
C PHE A 221 -52.75 32.85 -8.23
N GLY A 222 -53.71 33.64 -7.83
CA GLY A 222 -54.95 33.16 -7.16
C GLY A 222 -55.95 32.62 -8.15
N ALA A 223 -57.00 32.00 -7.65
CA ALA A 223 -58.11 31.47 -8.47
C ALA A 223 -58.98 32.55 -9.13
N THR A 224 -58.92 33.79 -8.67
CA THR A 224 -59.66 34.93 -9.22
C THR A 224 -58.81 35.66 -10.26
N SER A 225 -59.37 35.94 -11.44
CA SER A 225 -58.69 36.67 -12.50
C SER A 225 -58.16 38.04 -11.99
N GLY A 226 -56.87 38.26 -12.21
CA GLY A 226 -56.20 39.49 -11.76
C GLY A 226 -55.72 39.49 -10.31
N ALA A 227 -56.00 38.42 -9.53
CA ALA A 227 -55.48 38.28 -8.17
C ALA A 227 -54.18 37.45 -8.16
N TYR A 228 -53.13 38.02 -7.60
CA TYR A 228 -51.81 37.36 -7.48
C TYR A 228 -50.96 37.95 -6.36
N MET A 229 -50.06 37.17 -5.86
CA MET A 229 -48.95 37.61 -5.04
C MET A 229 -47.72 37.71 -5.94
N LEU A 230 -47.03 38.82 -5.94
CA LEU A 230 -45.81 39.03 -6.71
C LEU A 230 -44.71 39.54 -5.78
N TRP A 231 -43.61 38.84 -5.72
CA TRP A 231 -42.34 39.44 -5.38
C TRP A 231 -41.82 40.11 -6.65
N ASP A 232 -41.73 41.47 -6.64
CA ASP A 232 -41.27 42.29 -7.76
C ASP A 232 -39.80 42.63 -7.51
N GLU A 233 -38.90 41.96 -8.20
CA GLU A 233 -37.44 42.12 -8.09
C GLU A 233 -37.01 43.56 -8.45
N SER A 234 -37.67 44.18 -9.43
CA SER A 234 -37.29 45.53 -9.87
C SER A 234 -37.64 46.64 -8.86
N ALA A 235 -38.51 46.36 -7.94
CA ALA A 235 -38.97 47.27 -6.90
C ALA A 235 -38.64 46.83 -5.48
N ASP A 236 -38.08 45.60 -5.32
CA ASP A 236 -37.89 44.93 -4.02
C ASP A 236 -39.16 44.88 -3.17
N ASP A 237 -40.30 44.70 -3.81
CA ASP A 237 -41.61 44.76 -3.17
C ASP A 237 -42.36 43.42 -3.21
N LEU A 238 -43.02 43.06 -2.10
CA LEU A 238 -44.08 42.05 -2.11
C LEU A 238 -45.43 42.71 -2.40
N LYS A 239 -46.00 42.46 -3.58
CA LYS A 239 -47.29 43.04 -4.01
C LYS A 239 -48.40 41.98 -3.91
N LEU A 240 -49.48 42.34 -3.25
CA LEU A 240 -50.74 41.59 -3.27
C LEU A 240 -51.71 42.41 -4.14
N VAL A 241 -52.04 41.86 -5.32
CA VAL A 241 -52.89 42.55 -6.30
C VAL A 241 -54.20 41.80 -6.44
N GLY A 242 -55.29 42.54 -6.39
CA GLY A 242 -56.62 41.99 -6.53
C GLY A 242 -57.09 41.11 -5.38
N ALA A 243 -56.34 41.06 -4.29
CA ALA A 243 -56.69 40.28 -3.10
C ALA A 243 -57.58 41.13 -2.19
N ALA A 244 -58.56 40.48 -1.55
CA ALA A 244 -59.48 41.15 -0.62
C ALA A 244 -58.86 41.47 0.76
N GLY A 245 -57.64 40.99 0.99
CA GLY A 245 -56.92 41.23 2.23
C GLY A 245 -55.68 40.32 2.38
N PHE A 246 -54.76 40.72 3.25
CA PHE A 246 -53.62 39.93 3.71
C PHE A 246 -53.95 39.43 5.13
N THR A 247 -54.17 38.10 5.28
CA THR A 247 -54.46 37.52 6.58
C THR A 247 -53.24 36.68 7.03
N VAL A 248 -52.66 37.04 8.14
CA VAL A 248 -51.59 36.28 8.79
C VAL A 248 -52.17 35.71 10.07
N ALA A 249 -52.15 34.39 10.23
CA ALA A 249 -52.59 33.69 11.43
C ALA A 249 -51.56 33.70 12.58
N GLY A 250 -50.45 34.36 12.39
CA GLY A 250 -49.36 34.53 13.35
C GLY A 250 -48.75 35.91 13.24
N ASP A 251 -47.53 36.07 13.74
CA ASP A 251 -46.86 37.34 13.76
C ASP A 251 -46.35 37.76 12.37
N ILE A 252 -46.37 39.08 12.09
CA ILE A 252 -45.71 39.67 10.92
C ILE A 252 -44.42 40.31 11.40
N ASP A 253 -43.27 39.78 10.96
CA ASP A 253 -41.97 40.42 11.12
C ASP A 253 -41.63 41.15 9.84
N VAL A 254 -41.38 42.48 9.97
CA VAL A 254 -41.02 43.36 8.85
C VAL A 254 -39.61 43.88 9.08
N ASP A 255 -38.63 43.24 8.41
CA ASP A 255 -37.25 43.70 8.41
C ASP A 255 -37.08 44.82 7.40
N GLY A 256 -36.96 46.04 7.87
CA GLY A 256 -36.81 47.23 7.03
C GLY A 256 -37.82 48.33 7.32
N THR A 257 -37.89 49.33 6.44
CA THR A 257 -38.85 50.46 6.58
C THR A 257 -40.19 50.02 6.01
N ALA A 258 -41.13 49.65 6.84
CA ALA A 258 -42.52 49.49 6.42
C ALA A 258 -43.13 50.86 6.22
N ASN A 259 -43.34 51.30 4.98
CA ASN A 259 -44.21 52.44 4.67
C ASN A 259 -45.65 51.92 4.74
N LEU A 260 -46.18 51.85 5.94
CA LEU A 260 -47.59 51.68 6.17
C LEU A 260 -48.21 53.13 6.31
N ASP A 261 -48.85 53.58 5.27
CA ASP A 261 -49.52 54.93 5.28
C ASP A 261 -50.60 55.06 6.34
N VAL A 262 -51.20 53.92 6.72
CA VAL A 262 -52.15 53.83 7.83
C VAL A 262 -52.10 52.41 8.41
N VAL A 263 -51.74 52.26 9.68
CA VAL A 263 -51.96 51.02 10.46
C VAL A 263 -53.25 51.25 11.24
N ASP A 264 -54.35 50.77 10.73
CA ASP A 264 -55.65 50.80 11.45
C ASP A 264 -55.73 49.47 12.28
N ILE A 265 -55.54 49.60 13.58
CA ILE A 265 -55.65 48.47 14.51
C ILE A 265 -57.01 48.75 15.25
N ASP A 266 -58.10 48.13 14.73
CA ASP A 266 -59.42 48.14 15.30
C ASP A 266 -59.58 47.35 16.62
N GLY A 267 -58.53 47.09 17.32
CA GLY A 267 -58.54 46.34 18.56
C GLY A 267 -57.47 46.77 19.57
N ALA A 268 -57.58 46.25 20.76
CA ALA A 268 -56.49 46.45 21.73
C ALA A 268 -55.25 45.75 21.23
N VAL A 269 -54.17 46.49 21.02
CA VAL A 269 -52.83 45.90 20.93
C VAL A 269 -52.50 45.46 22.35
N ASP A 270 -52.84 44.22 22.67
CA ASP A 270 -52.43 43.66 23.93
C ASP A 270 -50.97 43.28 23.83
N MET A 271 -50.12 44.21 24.20
CA MET A 271 -48.68 44.00 24.36
C MET A 271 -48.40 43.52 25.79
N ALA A 272 -49.17 42.57 26.29
CA ALA A 272 -49.08 42.10 27.66
C ALA A 272 -47.69 41.55 28.01
N SER A 273 -46.77 41.37 27.03
CA SER A 273 -45.39 40.95 27.26
C SER A 273 -44.40 41.25 26.13
N THR A 274 -44.80 41.82 25.00
CA THR A 274 -43.89 42.10 23.87
C THR A 274 -44.04 43.50 23.32
N LEU A 275 -42.93 44.22 23.26
CA LEU A 275 -42.85 45.52 22.58
C LEU A 275 -42.61 45.28 21.08
N ALA A 276 -43.61 45.38 20.22
CA ALA A 276 -43.41 45.52 18.80
C ALA A 276 -43.08 47.00 18.51
N VAL A 277 -41.82 47.34 18.33
CA VAL A 277 -41.40 48.71 17.96
C VAL A 277 -41.55 48.88 16.46
N ALA A 278 -42.56 49.63 16.05
CA ALA A 278 -42.63 50.14 14.71
C ALA A 278 -41.59 51.28 14.58
N GLY A 279 -40.42 50.99 14.11
CA GLY A 279 -39.35 51.93 13.85
C GLY A 279 -38.01 51.46 14.36
N VAL A 280 -36.96 52.12 13.89
CA VAL A 280 -35.60 51.83 14.31
C VAL A 280 -35.50 52.10 15.82
N LEU A 281 -35.24 51.10 16.64
CA LEU A 281 -34.66 51.29 17.97
C LEU A 281 -33.26 51.86 17.77
N THR A 282 -33.18 53.18 17.51
CA THR A 282 -31.89 53.87 17.50
C THR A 282 -31.55 54.28 18.92
N GLY A 283 -30.61 53.66 19.46
CA GLY A 283 -29.99 54.06 20.71
C GLY A 283 -30.11 53.04 21.81
N ALA A 284 -28.98 52.70 22.29
CA ALA A 284 -28.68 52.03 23.56
C ALA A 284 -29.66 50.93 24.02
N SER A 285 -29.25 49.71 23.77
CA SER A 285 -29.72 48.47 24.41
C SER A 285 -31.25 48.25 24.52
N LEU A 286 -31.69 47.24 23.87
CA LEU A 286 -32.94 46.57 24.23
C LEU A 286 -32.65 45.77 25.54
N ASP A 287 -33.04 46.31 26.68
CA ASP A 287 -32.95 45.66 27.97
C ASP A 287 -34.21 44.79 28.17
N ILE A 288 -34.06 43.46 27.92
CA ILE A 288 -35.10 42.50 28.15
C ILE A 288 -34.76 41.75 29.43
N SER A 289 -35.50 42.03 30.49
CA SER A 289 -35.31 41.39 31.80
C SER A 289 -35.82 39.91 31.86
N GLY A 290 -36.33 39.38 30.74
CA GLY A 290 -36.82 38.03 30.60
C GLY A 290 -36.24 37.32 29.38
N ASP A 291 -36.80 36.18 29.00
CA ASP A 291 -36.37 35.41 27.83
C ASP A 291 -36.81 36.13 26.53
N ILE A 292 -35.96 36.10 25.51
CA ILE A 292 -36.32 36.44 24.14
C ILE A 292 -36.76 35.19 23.44
N ASP A 293 -38.08 35.03 23.24
CA ASP A 293 -38.65 33.90 22.50
C ASP A 293 -38.94 34.33 21.07
N ILE A 294 -38.27 33.74 20.12
CA ILE A 294 -38.43 34.01 18.70
C ILE A 294 -38.93 32.74 18.02
N ASP A 295 -40.23 32.66 17.80
CA ASP A 295 -40.88 31.54 17.13
C ASP A 295 -40.62 31.46 15.61
N GLY A 296 -39.68 32.21 15.09
CA GLY A 296 -39.42 32.31 13.66
C GLY A 296 -37.94 32.43 13.31
N THR A 297 -37.69 32.86 12.08
CA THR A 297 -36.32 33.13 11.60
C THR A 297 -35.93 34.56 11.98
N SER A 298 -34.87 34.74 12.79
CA SER A 298 -34.30 36.05 13.08
C SER A 298 -33.02 36.24 12.26
N ASN A 299 -32.96 37.37 11.51
CA ASN A 299 -31.72 37.83 10.90
C ASN A 299 -31.10 38.86 11.86
N LEU A 300 -30.08 38.42 12.59
CA LEU A 300 -29.27 39.29 13.43
C LEU A 300 -27.89 39.41 12.78
N ASP A 301 -27.53 40.63 12.37
CA ASP A 301 -26.22 40.91 11.76
C ASP A 301 -25.05 40.64 12.73
N ALA A 302 -25.28 40.78 14.01
CA ALA A 302 -24.38 40.39 15.07
C ALA A 302 -25.14 40.07 16.36
N VAL A 303 -24.82 38.98 17.00
CA VAL A 303 -25.28 38.64 18.35
C VAL A 303 -24.07 38.64 19.27
N ASP A 304 -24.00 39.65 20.14
CA ASP A 304 -23.00 39.75 21.19
C ASP A 304 -23.64 39.31 22.51
N VAL A 305 -23.17 38.21 23.07
CA VAL A 305 -23.70 37.63 24.31
C VAL A 305 -22.57 37.49 25.32
N ASP A 306 -22.58 38.36 26.34
CA ASP A 306 -21.60 38.29 27.43
C ASP A 306 -21.75 37.09 28.36
N GLY A 307 -22.76 36.28 28.15
CA GLY A 307 -23.04 35.08 28.95
C GLY A 307 -23.00 33.76 28.16
N ALA A 308 -23.38 32.69 28.81
CA ALA A 308 -23.50 31.39 28.13
C ALA A 308 -24.74 31.36 27.24
N VAL A 309 -24.59 30.91 26.01
CA VAL A 309 -25.70 30.63 25.09
C VAL A 309 -26.06 29.14 25.19
N ASN A 310 -27.32 28.87 25.57
CA ASN A 310 -27.83 27.49 25.64
C ASN A 310 -28.81 27.26 24.47
N PHE A 311 -28.44 26.35 23.58
CA PHE A 311 -29.33 25.92 22.50
C PHE A 311 -30.02 24.63 22.93
N ALA A 312 -31.35 24.62 23.05
CA ALA A 312 -32.13 23.42 23.41
C ALA A 312 -32.33 22.46 22.22
N ALA A 313 -31.96 22.85 21.04
CA ALA A 313 -32.04 22.05 19.81
C ALA A 313 -30.75 22.24 18.98
N ASP A 314 -30.71 21.59 17.81
CA ASP A 314 -29.54 21.67 16.91
C ASP A 314 -29.28 23.08 16.41
N VAL A 315 -27.98 23.45 16.32
CA VAL A 315 -27.53 24.68 15.70
C VAL A 315 -27.15 24.39 14.25
N THR A 316 -27.89 24.95 13.33
CA THR A 316 -27.60 24.82 11.90
C THR A 316 -26.90 26.08 11.39
N TYR A 317 -25.75 25.94 10.79
CA TYR A 317 -25.03 27.03 10.14
C TYR A 317 -25.34 27.03 8.65
N ALA A 318 -25.55 28.19 8.07
CA ALA A 318 -25.74 28.36 6.62
C ALA A 318 -24.43 28.07 5.87
N ASP A 319 -24.52 27.71 4.58
CA ASP A 319 -23.35 27.56 3.72
C ASP A 319 -22.47 28.82 3.73
N GLY A 320 -21.17 28.59 4.00
CA GLY A 320 -20.20 29.68 4.10
C GLY A 320 -20.11 30.37 5.46
N ALA A 321 -20.85 29.88 6.48
CA ALA A 321 -20.73 30.42 7.83
C ALA A 321 -19.60 29.72 8.60
N ASP A 322 -18.76 30.52 9.23
CA ASP A 322 -17.66 30.03 10.07
C ASP A 322 -18.08 29.97 11.54
N ILE A 323 -17.65 28.89 12.24
CA ILE A 323 -17.70 28.87 13.70
C ILE A 323 -16.35 29.38 14.21
N ILE A 324 -16.32 30.60 14.69
CA ILE A 324 -15.11 31.20 15.28
C ILE A 324 -15.20 31.10 16.79
N THR A 325 -14.33 30.34 17.41
CA THR A 325 -14.21 30.25 18.86
C THR A 325 -13.13 31.23 19.34
N ALA A 326 -13.47 32.14 20.23
CA ALA A 326 -12.49 33.08 20.79
C ALA A 326 -11.42 32.34 21.59
N SER A 327 -10.16 32.57 21.22
CA SER A 327 -8.99 32.17 22.02
C SER A 327 -7.93 33.25 21.90
N ALA A 328 -6.93 33.24 22.77
CA ALA A 328 -5.84 34.23 22.72
C ALA A 328 -4.94 34.04 21.45
N GLY A 329 -4.93 32.84 20.84
CA GLY A 329 -4.30 32.59 19.54
C GLY A 329 -5.24 32.80 18.36
N THR A 330 -4.73 32.57 17.16
CA THR A 330 -5.43 32.79 15.88
C THR A 330 -6.04 31.49 15.35
N SER A 331 -7.31 31.57 14.88
CA SER A 331 -7.96 30.49 14.12
C SER A 331 -8.02 29.13 14.87
N ASN A 332 -8.32 29.17 16.16
CA ASN A 332 -8.53 27.96 16.95
C ASN A 332 -10.02 27.61 17.01
N PHE A 333 -10.36 26.31 16.85
CA PHE A 333 -11.69 25.80 17.11
C PHE A 333 -11.72 24.98 18.41
N ARG A 334 -12.63 25.33 19.31
CA ARG A 334 -12.72 24.74 20.67
C ARG A 334 -14.16 24.32 20.96
N ALA A 335 -14.36 23.06 21.34
CA ALA A 335 -15.67 22.54 21.72
C ALA A 335 -15.52 21.48 22.84
N GLY A 336 -16.05 21.75 24.01
CA GLY A 336 -15.97 20.88 25.20
C GLY A 336 -15.53 21.63 26.45
N VAL A 337 -15.77 21.06 27.61
CA VAL A 337 -15.36 21.64 28.90
C VAL A 337 -13.84 21.68 28.96
N ASN A 338 -13.27 22.84 29.25
CA ASN A 338 -11.82 23.10 29.29
C ASN A 338 -11.06 22.81 27.98
N ALA A 339 -11.73 22.56 26.86
CA ALA A 339 -11.06 22.33 25.60
C ALA A 339 -10.19 23.54 25.21
N GLY A 340 -8.86 23.36 25.11
CA GLY A 340 -7.90 24.40 24.76
C GLY A 340 -7.99 25.67 25.62
N ASN A 341 -8.36 25.57 26.91
CA ASN A 341 -8.62 26.73 27.75
C ASN A 341 -7.34 27.49 28.14
N THR A 342 -6.15 26.95 27.96
CA THR A 342 -4.86 27.59 28.21
C THR A 342 -4.17 28.12 26.95
N ILE A 343 -4.82 28.07 25.77
CA ILE A 343 -4.21 28.59 24.55
C ILE A 343 -3.88 30.07 24.71
N GLU A 344 -2.61 30.41 24.53
CA GLU A 344 -2.07 31.76 24.63
C GLU A 344 -1.90 32.43 23.25
N SER A 345 -1.51 33.68 23.24
CA SER A 345 -1.09 34.39 22.00
C SER A 345 0.15 33.67 21.44
N GLY A 346 0.01 33.07 20.27
CA GLY A 346 1.04 32.24 19.64
C GLY A 346 0.61 30.79 19.44
N GLY A 347 -0.42 30.32 20.14
CA GLY A 347 -1.05 29.02 19.87
C GLY A 347 -2.12 29.16 18.79
N ASN A 348 -1.87 28.71 17.57
CA ASN A 348 -2.69 28.99 16.41
C ASN A 348 -3.16 27.71 15.71
N TYR A 349 -4.25 27.84 14.96
CA TYR A 349 -4.74 26.77 14.06
C TYR A 349 -5.04 25.44 14.76
N ASN A 350 -5.35 25.46 16.08
CA ASN A 350 -5.69 24.26 16.81
C ASN A 350 -7.18 23.94 16.71
N THR A 351 -7.51 22.68 16.50
CA THR A 351 -8.86 22.14 16.59
C THR A 351 -8.95 21.22 17.81
N VAL A 352 -9.68 21.62 18.83
CA VAL A 352 -9.82 20.88 20.09
C VAL A 352 -11.28 20.61 20.40
N VAL A 353 -11.68 19.36 20.38
CA VAL A 353 -13.06 18.91 20.54
C VAL A 353 -13.15 17.80 21.59
N GLY A 354 -13.85 18.04 22.65
CA GLY A 354 -14.03 17.10 23.76
C GLY A 354 -13.60 17.67 25.09
N ASP A 355 -14.15 17.16 26.18
CA ASP A 355 -13.78 17.59 27.53
C ASP A 355 -12.29 17.34 27.77
N GLU A 356 -11.61 18.33 28.33
CA GLU A 356 -10.17 18.34 28.61
C GLU A 356 -9.28 18.13 27.36
N ALA A 357 -9.83 18.23 26.15
CA ALA A 357 -9.03 18.15 24.92
C ALA A 357 -8.07 19.34 24.81
N GLY A 358 -6.77 19.07 24.61
CA GLY A 358 -5.75 20.11 24.46
C GLY A 358 -5.71 21.12 25.60
N THR A 359 -6.12 20.74 26.80
CA THR A 359 -6.36 21.69 27.91
C THR A 359 -5.08 22.41 28.36
N ALA A 360 -3.89 21.85 28.15
CA ALA A 360 -2.60 22.46 28.50
C ALA A 360 -1.94 23.20 27.31
N ILE A 361 -2.52 23.24 26.11
CA ILE A 361 -1.91 23.91 24.96
C ILE A 361 -1.71 25.39 25.31
N THR A 362 -0.48 25.88 25.14
CA THR A 362 -0.14 27.31 25.30
C THR A 362 0.22 27.92 23.96
N THR A 363 1.38 27.57 23.39
CA THR A 363 1.88 28.13 22.12
C THR A 363 2.06 27.06 21.02
N GLY A 364 1.59 25.84 21.22
CA GLY A 364 1.59 24.82 20.19
C GLY A 364 0.62 25.15 19.06
N ASP A 365 1.05 24.97 17.81
CA ASP A 365 0.30 25.27 16.59
C ASP A 365 -0.17 24.03 15.85
N ASP A 366 -1.20 24.20 15.01
CA ASP A 366 -1.63 23.19 14.04
C ASP A 366 -1.97 21.82 14.65
N ASN A 367 -2.49 21.80 15.89
CA ASN A 367 -2.88 20.55 16.53
C ASN A 367 -4.37 20.24 16.32
N SER A 368 -4.67 18.97 16.12
CA SER A 368 -6.05 18.44 16.09
C SER A 368 -6.24 17.47 17.24
N ALA A 369 -7.04 17.85 18.22
CA ALA A 369 -7.35 17.04 19.40
C ALA A 369 -8.86 16.77 19.48
N VAL A 370 -9.29 15.55 19.25
CA VAL A 370 -10.70 15.16 19.28
C VAL A 370 -10.92 13.99 20.24
N GLY A 371 -11.64 14.21 21.30
CA GLY A 371 -11.95 13.20 22.31
C GLY A 371 -11.60 13.65 23.73
N TYR A 372 -12.23 13.01 24.72
CA TYR A 372 -11.96 13.28 26.12
C TYR A 372 -10.46 13.12 26.43
N ASN A 373 -9.84 14.13 27.06
CA ASN A 373 -8.44 14.12 27.49
C ASN A 373 -7.43 13.85 26.34
N SER A 374 -7.80 14.13 25.08
CA SER A 374 -6.89 14.03 23.96
C SER A 374 -5.90 15.19 23.97
N LEU A 375 -4.60 14.92 23.79
CA LEU A 375 -3.52 15.93 23.77
C LEU A 375 -3.50 16.84 25.03
N ALA A 376 -3.96 16.32 26.16
CA ALA A 376 -4.27 17.14 27.35
C ALA A 376 -3.06 17.83 27.97
N ALA A 377 -1.89 17.20 27.95
CA ALA A 377 -0.66 17.75 28.54
C ALA A 377 0.17 18.60 27.56
N ASN A 378 -0.25 18.75 26.30
CA ASN A 378 0.55 19.44 25.31
C ASN A 378 0.64 20.93 25.63
N THR A 379 1.87 21.44 25.69
CA THR A 379 2.10 22.88 25.91
C THR A 379 2.57 23.59 24.64
N THR A 380 3.64 23.10 24.04
CA THR A 380 4.33 23.73 22.90
C THR A 380 4.44 22.83 21.67
N GLY A 381 4.03 21.57 21.77
CA GLY A 381 4.06 20.64 20.64
C GLY A 381 3.11 21.06 19.53
N SER A 382 3.55 20.95 18.28
CA SER A 382 2.83 21.38 17.09
C SER A 382 2.64 20.24 16.07
N LEU A 383 1.66 20.43 15.19
CA LEU A 383 1.40 19.49 14.10
C LEU A 383 1.05 18.06 14.59
N ASN A 384 0.39 17.97 15.75
CA ASN A 384 -0.07 16.70 16.29
C ASN A 384 -1.55 16.45 15.98
N THR A 385 -1.87 15.21 15.66
CA THR A 385 -3.26 14.75 15.51
C THR A 385 -3.57 13.73 16.57
N ALA A 386 -4.51 14.03 17.46
CA ALA A 386 -4.98 13.17 18.53
C ALA A 386 -6.48 12.95 18.43
N VAL A 387 -6.91 11.78 18.01
CA VAL A 387 -8.34 11.44 17.87
C VAL A 387 -8.65 10.20 18.71
N GLY A 388 -9.42 10.38 19.73
CA GLY A 388 -9.78 9.31 20.67
C GLY A 388 -9.57 9.71 22.14
N LYS A 389 -10.28 9.04 23.03
CA LYS A 389 -10.11 9.24 24.46
C LYS A 389 -8.66 9.00 24.90
N GLY A 390 -8.00 9.99 25.46
CA GLY A 390 -6.64 9.89 25.99
C GLY A 390 -5.56 9.73 24.90
N ALA A 391 -5.86 9.96 23.63
CA ALA A 391 -4.83 9.95 22.60
C ALA A 391 -3.82 11.08 22.84
N LEU A 392 -2.50 10.77 22.82
CA LEU A 392 -1.42 11.73 23.12
C LEU A 392 -1.56 12.46 24.47
N ALA A 393 -2.19 11.84 25.46
CA ALA A 393 -2.57 12.53 26.69
C ALA A 393 -1.37 13.13 27.45
N ALA A 394 -0.21 12.46 27.47
CA ALA A 394 1.00 12.90 28.17
C ALA A 394 1.95 13.73 27.31
N CYS A 395 1.67 13.94 26.02
CA CYS A 395 2.55 14.68 25.11
C CYS A 395 2.65 16.14 25.56
N THR A 396 3.87 16.63 25.84
CA THR A 396 4.09 18.01 26.30
C THR A 396 4.63 18.91 25.20
N SER A 397 5.61 18.45 24.43
CA SER A 397 6.30 19.26 23.39
C SER A 397 6.67 18.47 22.13
N GLY A 398 6.26 17.21 22.02
CA GLY A 398 6.45 16.40 20.80
C GLY A 398 5.69 16.97 19.61
N ASN A 399 6.28 16.87 18.41
CA ASN A 399 5.72 17.39 17.18
C ASN A 399 5.49 16.27 16.15
N TYR A 400 4.61 16.53 15.19
CA TYR A 400 4.37 15.62 14.06
C TYR A 400 3.89 14.23 14.49
N ASN A 401 3.19 14.11 15.60
CA ASN A 401 2.66 12.84 16.06
C ASN A 401 1.20 12.67 15.61
N THR A 402 0.86 11.49 15.17
CA THR A 402 -0.51 11.11 14.80
C THR A 402 -0.98 9.98 15.70
N ALA A 403 -1.99 10.21 16.51
CA ALA A 403 -2.63 9.21 17.36
C ALA A 403 -4.13 9.14 17.07
N VAL A 404 -4.59 8.02 16.57
CA VAL A 404 -6.01 7.78 16.29
C VAL A 404 -6.44 6.49 16.98
N GLY A 405 -7.23 6.63 18.02
CA GLY A 405 -7.69 5.52 18.86
C GLY A 405 -7.63 5.85 20.33
N GLY A 406 -8.43 5.17 21.16
CA GLY A 406 -8.37 5.34 22.59
C GLY A 406 -6.99 4.97 23.13
N ILE A 407 -6.40 5.82 23.99
CA ILE A 407 -5.06 5.65 24.59
C ILE A 407 -3.94 5.33 23.57
N ALA A 408 -4.08 5.80 22.32
CA ALA A 408 -2.98 5.74 21.36
C ALA A 408 -1.91 6.78 21.74
N LEU A 409 -0.62 6.37 21.84
CA LEU A 409 0.50 7.24 22.22
C LEU A 409 0.28 8.02 23.53
N ASP A 410 -0.45 7.47 24.47
CA ASP A 410 -0.84 8.22 25.67
C ASP A 410 0.31 8.51 26.63
N ALA A 411 1.41 7.74 26.57
CA ALA A 411 2.60 7.93 27.43
C ALA A 411 3.70 8.81 26.82
N ILE A 412 3.62 9.17 25.52
CA ILE A 412 4.66 9.96 24.87
C ILE A 412 4.74 11.37 25.46
N THR A 413 5.95 11.89 25.66
CA THR A 413 6.13 13.22 26.26
C THR A 413 6.71 14.23 25.27
N THR A 414 7.90 13.98 24.75
CA THR A 414 8.66 14.92 23.90
C THR A 414 9.06 14.33 22.53
N ALA A 415 8.88 13.04 22.34
CA ALA A 415 9.23 12.40 21.07
C ALA A 415 8.30 12.87 19.94
N SER A 416 8.82 12.79 18.73
CA SER A 416 8.19 13.36 17.54
C SER A 416 8.14 12.36 16.39
N SER A 417 7.37 12.68 15.36
CA SER A 417 7.32 11.93 14.11
C SER A 417 6.84 10.48 14.27
N THR A 418 5.88 10.27 15.15
CA THR A 418 5.35 8.95 15.48
C THR A 418 3.88 8.85 15.08
N THR A 419 3.51 7.73 14.45
CA THR A 419 2.14 7.45 14.02
C THR A 419 1.59 6.23 14.77
N ALA A 420 0.46 6.39 15.44
CA ALA A 420 -0.26 5.32 16.12
C ALA A 420 -1.75 5.36 15.76
N ILE A 421 -2.23 4.32 15.12
CA ILE A 421 -3.63 4.17 14.73
C ILE A 421 -4.17 2.85 15.29
N GLY A 422 -5.06 2.93 16.24
CA GLY A 422 -5.67 1.78 16.91
C GLY A 422 -5.74 1.98 18.42
N TYR A 423 -6.62 1.25 19.08
CA TYR A 423 -6.71 1.23 20.53
C TYR A 423 -5.39 0.74 21.13
N GLY A 424 -4.80 1.49 22.06
CA GLY A 424 -3.57 1.11 22.76
C GLY A 424 -2.32 1.02 21.86
N ALA A 425 -2.39 1.53 20.62
CA ALA A 425 -1.22 1.56 19.76
C ALA A 425 -0.13 2.46 20.35
N LEU A 426 1.09 1.92 20.55
CA LEU A 426 2.23 2.64 21.15
C LEU A 426 1.94 3.29 22.51
N SER A 427 1.01 2.72 23.30
CA SER A 427 0.56 3.35 24.55
C SER A 427 1.67 3.49 25.59
N SER A 428 2.70 2.65 25.56
CA SER A 428 3.84 2.76 26.49
C SER A 428 5.01 3.60 25.96
N ASN A 429 4.90 4.17 24.77
CA ASN A 429 6.01 4.93 24.17
C ASN A 429 6.24 6.25 24.92
N THR A 430 7.44 6.40 25.49
CA THR A 430 7.82 7.62 26.21
C THR A 430 8.73 8.53 25.40
N SER A 431 9.69 7.97 24.66
CA SER A 431 10.72 8.74 23.95
C SER A 431 11.11 8.17 22.55
N GLY A 432 10.57 7.04 22.15
CA GLY A 432 10.84 6.46 20.82
C GLY A 432 10.26 7.31 19.70
N THR A 433 11.07 7.63 18.69
CA THR A 433 10.71 8.47 17.54
C THR A 433 10.58 7.63 16.27
N ASN A 434 9.91 8.20 15.26
CA ASN A 434 9.80 7.62 13.92
C ASN A 434 9.15 6.22 13.91
N ASN A 435 8.32 5.91 14.89
CA ASN A 435 7.58 4.66 14.91
C ASN A 435 6.24 4.81 14.16
N THR A 436 5.88 3.78 13.41
CA THR A 436 4.56 3.67 12.77
C THR A 436 3.84 2.44 13.29
N SER A 437 2.70 2.63 13.88
CA SER A 437 1.88 1.58 14.49
C SER A 437 0.44 1.68 13.98
N VAL A 438 -0.05 0.64 13.31
CA VAL A 438 -1.42 0.58 12.80
C VAL A 438 -2.06 -0.74 13.21
N GLY A 439 -2.95 -0.69 14.17
CA GLY A 439 -3.66 -1.85 14.71
C GLY A 439 -3.83 -1.78 16.23
N ALA A 440 -4.82 -2.46 16.76
CA ALA A 440 -5.03 -2.51 18.21
C ALA A 440 -3.84 -3.17 18.92
N ASN A 441 -3.36 -2.56 20.00
CA ASN A 441 -2.25 -3.02 20.82
C ASN A 441 -0.95 -3.30 20.01
N CYS A 442 -0.80 -2.60 18.92
CA CYS A 442 0.38 -2.67 18.07
C CYS A 442 1.50 -1.85 18.69
N LEU A 443 2.73 -2.42 18.85
CA LEU A 443 3.85 -1.77 19.55
C LEU A 443 3.47 -1.28 20.97
N GLU A 444 2.55 -1.95 21.63
CA GLU A 444 1.96 -1.48 22.91
C GLU A 444 3.00 -1.19 23.98
N THR A 445 3.98 -2.09 24.15
CA THR A 445 5.01 -1.97 25.18
C THR A 445 6.27 -1.21 24.76
N CYS A 446 6.32 -0.68 23.54
CA CYS A 446 7.47 0.05 23.02
C CYS A 446 7.70 1.33 23.84
N SER A 447 8.77 1.36 24.61
CA SER A 447 9.09 2.50 25.47
C SER A 447 10.04 3.51 24.82
N THR A 448 11.17 3.03 24.30
CA THR A 448 12.23 3.86 23.72
C THR A 448 12.67 3.42 22.32
N GLY A 449 12.15 2.31 21.84
CA GLY A 449 12.46 1.81 20.48
C GLY A 449 12.15 2.82 19.40
N VAL A 450 13.00 2.91 18.38
CA VAL A 450 12.88 3.90 17.30
C VAL A 450 12.77 3.23 15.92
N SER A 451 12.11 3.94 15.01
CA SER A 451 12.03 3.54 13.60
C SER A 451 11.44 2.14 13.39
N ASN A 452 10.49 1.75 14.21
CA ASN A 452 9.74 0.51 14.01
C ASN A 452 8.48 0.77 13.19
N THR A 453 8.15 -0.14 12.29
CA THR A 453 6.91 -0.12 11.52
C THR A 453 6.10 -1.37 11.83
N ALA A 454 4.93 -1.21 12.39
CA ALA A 454 4.04 -2.30 12.75
C ALA A 454 2.63 -2.08 12.18
N MET A 455 2.12 -3.05 11.45
CA MET A 455 0.77 -3.03 10.88
C MET A 455 0.06 -4.35 11.19
N GLY A 456 -0.99 -4.27 11.98
CA GLY A 456 -1.79 -5.43 12.40
C GLY A 456 -1.98 -5.48 13.90
N SER A 457 -3.09 -6.05 14.35
CA SER A 457 -3.33 -6.20 15.79
C SER A 457 -2.20 -6.97 16.45
N SER A 458 -1.68 -6.42 17.54
CA SER A 458 -0.56 -6.98 18.34
C SER A 458 0.74 -7.22 17.55
N ALA A 459 0.93 -6.56 16.40
CA ALA A 459 2.23 -6.59 15.72
C ALA A 459 3.28 -5.88 16.59
N LEU A 460 4.46 -6.49 16.77
CA LEU A 460 5.55 -5.96 17.63
C LEU A 460 5.12 -5.58 19.05
N ASN A 461 4.08 -6.23 19.58
CA ASN A 461 3.47 -5.82 20.86
C ASN A 461 4.47 -5.76 22.01
N ALA A 462 5.39 -6.73 22.13
CA ALA A 462 6.36 -6.83 23.23
C ALA A 462 7.64 -6.00 23.03
N VAL A 463 7.81 -5.27 21.94
CA VAL A 463 9.00 -4.44 21.73
C VAL A 463 9.11 -3.41 22.86
N THR A 464 10.29 -3.31 23.44
CA THR A 464 10.61 -2.30 24.46
C THR A 464 11.62 -1.28 23.94
N GLU A 465 12.79 -1.74 23.55
CA GLU A 465 13.93 -0.94 23.09
C GLU A 465 14.40 -1.34 21.67
N GLY A 466 13.79 -2.38 21.06
CA GLY A 466 14.13 -2.84 19.72
C GLY A 466 13.91 -1.76 18.68
N ASN A 467 14.80 -1.68 17.69
CA ASN A 467 14.78 -0.64 16.67
C ASN A 467 14.74 -1.22 15.25
N TYR A 468 14.25 -0.42 14.31
CA TYR A 468 14.28 -0.74 12.89
C TYR A 468 13.55 -2.05 12.53
N ASN A 469 12.57 -2.47 13.32
CA ASN A 469 11.77 -3.64 13.01
C ASN A 469 10.58 -3.27 12.13
N VAL A 470 10.28 -4.12 11.17
CA VAL A 470 9.08 -4.03 10.33
C VAL A 470 8.23 -5.27 10.54
N ALA A 471 6.99 -5.10 10.96
CA ALA A 471 6.03 -6.19 11.08
C ALA A 471 4.70 -5.83 10.42
N ALA A 472 4.24 -6.67 9.52
CA ALA A 472 2.96 -6.51 8.87
C ALA A 472 2.16 -7.82 8.94
N GLY A 473 1.12 -7.83 9.76
CA GLY A 473 0.26 -9.00 10.00
C GLY A 473 -0.12 -9.12 11.47
N HIS A 474 -1.23 -9.77 11.72
CA HIS A 474 -1.68 -10.05 13.10
C HIS A 474 -0.61 -10.85 13.86
N GLY A 475 -0.14 -10.32 14.99
CA GLY A 475 0.86 -10.94 15.83
C GLY A 475 2.24 -11.17 15.18
N ALA A 476 2.55 -10.45 14.11
CA ALA A 476 3.88 -10.48 13.51
C ALA A 476 4.90 -9.90 14.50
N GLY A 477 5.97 -10.64 14.79
CA GLY A 477 7.01 -10.23 15.74
C GLY A 477 6.51 -9.95 17.14
N ILE A 478 5.39 -10.51 17.56
CA ILE A 478 4.70 -10.16 18.81
C ILE A 478 5.59 -10.29 20.04
N ALA A 479 6.54 -11.23 20.07
CA ALA A 479 7.43 -11.47 21.20
C ALA A 479 8.77 -10.69 21.12
N ILE A 480 9.04 -9.95 20.05
CA ILE A 480 10.29 -9.17 19.93
C ILE A 480 10.33 -8.15 21.08
N THR A 481 11.43 -8.16 21.83
CA THR A 481 11.65 -7.23 22.94
C THR A 481 12.73 -6.20 22.60
N THR A 482 13.98 -6.65 22.47
CA THR A 482 15.16 -5.83 22.15
C THR A 482 15.76 -6.18 20.79
N GLY A 483 15.22 -7.17 20.10
CA GLY A 483 15.65 -7.53 18.74
C GLY A 483 15.54 -6.34 17.79
N THR A 484 16.49 -6.23 16.86
CA THR A 484 16.56 -5.10 15.93
C THR A 484 16.63 -5.55 14.49
N THR A 485 16.18 -4.67 13.60
CA THR A 485 16.34 -4.85 12.14
C THR A 485 15.67 -6.15 11.63
N ASN A 486 14.58 -6.55 12.25
CA ASN A 486 13.80 -7.69 11.81
C ASN A 486 12.66 -7.25 10.89
N VAL A 487 12.38 -8.05 9.87
CA VAL A 487 11.25 -7.87 8.96
C VAL A 487 10.34 -9.09 9.04
N GLY A 488 9.14 -8.92 9.54
CA GLY A 488 8.11 -9.97 9.64
C GLY A 488 6.85 -9.56 8.88
N VAL A 489 6.58 -10.20 7.76
CA VAL A 489 5.38 -9.93 6.94
C VAL A 489 4.57 -11.21 6.81
N GLY A 490 3.38 -11.20 7.37
CA GLY A 490 2.47 -12.33 7.45
C GLY A 490 1.96 -12.54 8.87
N ARG A 491 0.82 -13.19 9.01
CA ARG A 491 0.27 -13.54 10.34
C ARG A 491 1.28 -14.37 11.12
N SER A 492 1.62 -13.95 12.33
CA SER A 492 2.56 -14.63 13.22
C SER A 492 3.96 -14.88 12.61
N ALA A 493 4.36 -14.11 11.60
CA ALA A 493 5.76 -14.12 11.14
C ALA A 493 6.67 -13.64 12.29
N LEU A 494 7.78 -14.33 12.56
CA LEU A 494 8.71 -14.04 13.69
C LEU A 494 8.03 -13.99 15.06
N ARG A 495 6.93 -14.73 15.26
CA ARG A 495 6.10 -14.63 16.47
C ARG A 495 6.88 -14.75 17.77
N ASP A 496 7.73 -15.76 17.90
CA ASP A 496 8.45 -16.10 19.15
C ASP A 496 9.83 -15.42 19.26
N CYS A 497 10.20 -14.60 18.26
CA CYS A 497 11.47 -13.87 18.24
C CYS A 497 11.50 -12.89 19.41
N THR A 498 12.55 -12.95 20.23
CA THR A 498 12.72 -12.08 21.40
C THR A 498 13.84 -11.07 21.20
N THR A 499 15.06 -11.56 21.06
CA THR A 499 16.28 -10.74 20.90
C THR A 499 16.99 -10.99 19.58
N GLY A 500 16.44 -11.83 18.73
CA GLY A 500 16.98 -12.10 17.38
C GLY A 500 17.06 -10.83 16.54
N VAL A 501 18.08 -10.74 15.70
CA VAL A 501 18.36 -9.55 14.88
C VAL A 501 18.50 -9.90 13.41
N ASN A 502 18.20 -8.93 12.53
CA ASN A 502 18.40 -9.06 11.08
C ASN A 502 17.70 -10.29 10.47
N ASN A 503 16.54 -10.68 10.98
CA ASN A 503 15.75 -11.75 10.39
C ASN A 503 14.73 -11.16 9.41
N SER A 504 14.54 -11.83 8.27
CA SER A 504 13.54 -11.47 7.26
C SER A 504 12.58 -12.63 7.04
N ALA A 505 11.33 -12.47 7.43
CA ALA A 505 10.29 -13.48 7.33
C ALA A 505 9.12 -12.95 6.49
N LEU A 506 8.79 -13.65 5.42
CA LEU A 506 7.68 -13.32 4.54
C LEU A 506 6.79 -14.55 4.34
N GLY A 507 5.63 -14.54 4.91
CA GLY A 507 4.62 -15.59 4.85
C GLY A 507 3.93 -15.83 6.18
N ASP A 508 2.79 -16.48 6.14
CA ASP A 508 2.07 -16.91 7.33
C ASP A 508 2.94 -17.83 8.18
N HIS A 509 3.13 -17.53 9.46
CA HIS A 509 4.01 -18.27 10.36
C HIS A 509 5.48 -18.43 9.89
N ALA A 510 5.95 -17.60 8.94
CA ALA A 510 7.35 -17.66 8.52
C ALA A 510 8.27 -17.37 9.70
N CYS A 511 9.27 -18.21 9.92
CA CYS A 511 10.25 -18.08 11.01
C CYS A 511 9.64 -17.86 12.40
N ASN A 512 8.43 -18.34 12.65
CA ASN A 512 7.71 -18.04 13.88
C ASN A 512 8.34 -18.62 15.14
N ALA A 513 9.16 -19.66 15.02
CA ALA A 513 9.83 -20.32 16.13
C ALA A 513 11.19 -19.69 16.51
N ILE A 514 11.72 -18.77 15.71
CA ILE A 514 12.97 -18.06 16.05
C ILE A 514 12.78 -17.35 17.39
N THR A 515 13.77 -17.47 18.27
CA THR A 515 13.83 -16.78 19.55
C THR A 515 14.98 -15.77 19.58
N THR A 516 16.21 -16.24 19.49
CA THR A 516 17.43 -15.43 19.56
C THR A 516 18.29 -15.52 18.30
N GLY A 517 17.93 -16.41 17.37
CA GLY A 517 18.61 -16.56 16.08
C GLY A 517 18.59 -15.27 15.27
N GLY A 518 19.64 -15.02 14.49
CA GLY A 518 19.76 -13.80 13.69
C GLY A 518 20.19 -14.07 12.24
N TYR A 519 20.02 -13.06 11.38
CA TYR A 519 20.43 -13.12 9.96
C TYR A 519 19.74 -14.25 9.17
N ASN A 520 18.51 -14.60 9.52
CA ASN A 520 17.76 -15.62 8.81
C ASN A 520 16.78 -14.99 7.81
N VAL A 521 16.60 -15.68 6.69
CA VAL A 521 15.59 -15.36 5.68
C VAL A 521 14.63 -16.55 5.60
N GLY A 522 13.33 -16.29 5.82
CA GLY A 522 12.27 -17.28 5.65
C GLY A 522 11.16 -16.73 4.76
N ILE A 523 10.98 -17.34 3.60
CA ILE A 523 9.95 -16.93 2.62
C ILE A 523 9.06 -18.13 2.30
N GLY A 524 7.80 -17.99 2.58
CA GLY A 524 6.76 -19.01 2.39
C GLY A 524 5.99 -19.28 3.67
N ASN A 525 4.82 -19.90 3.54
CA ASN A 525 4.02 -20.30 4.69
C ASN A 525 4.81 -21.28 5.57
N SER A 526 4.94 -20.97 6.85
CA SER A 526 5.66 -21.77 7.84
C SER A 526 7.12 -22.11 7.44
N ALA A 527 7.74 -21.31 6.56
CA ALA A 527 9.16 -21.45 6.23
C ALA A 527 10.01 -21.22 7.49
N GLY A 528 10.89 -22.15 7.83
CA GLY A 528 11.71 -22.10 9.05
C GLY A 528 10.96 -22.43 10.36
N SER A 529 9.68 -22.75 10.28
CA SER A 529 8.83 -23.00 11.46
C SER A 529 8.24 -24.40 11.49
N SER A 530 8.14 -25.05 10.35
CA SER A 530 7.60 -26.40 10.22
C SER A 530 8.60 -27.44 10.78
N GLY A 531 8.14 -28.62 11.13
CA GLY A 531 8.99 -29.72 11.59
C GLY A 531 9.89 -29.33 12.76
N VAL A 532 11.19 -29.24 12.54
CA VAL A 532 12.15 -28.72 13.52
C VAL A 532 12.22 -27.20 13.35
N GLY A 533 11.44 -26.45 14.15
CA GLY A 533 11.43 -25.00 14.09
C GLY A 533 12.80 -24.38 14.43
N LEU A 534 13.28 -23.50 13.57
CA LEU A 534 14.52 -22.77 13.79
C LEU A 534 14.36 -21.81 14.99
N THR A 535 15.12 -21.98 16.05
CA THR A 535 14.99 -21.16 17.27
C THR A 535 16.18 -20.24 17.52
N THR A 536 17.39 -20.80 17.62
CA THR A 536 18.62 -20.06 17.92
C THR A 536 19.59 -19.99 16.74
N GLY A 537 19.30 -20.73 15.68
CA GLY A 537 20.15 -20.78 14.49
C GLY A 537 20.22 -19.46 13.75
N SER A 538 21.28 -19.26 12.97
CA SER A 538 21.58 -17.99 12.32
C SER A 538 22.11 -18.18 10.90
N GLN A 539 21.96 -17.12 10.07
CA GLN A 539 22.49 -17.08 8.71
C GLN A 539 21.88 -18.14 7.78
N ASN A 540 20.61 -18.50 7.98
CA ASN A 540 19.91 -19.44 7.13
C ASN A 540 19.02 -18.73 6.11
N VAL A 541 18.88 -19.33 4.94
CA VAL A 541 17.95 -18.90 3.88
C VAL A 541 16.98 -20.05 3.61
N ILE A 542 15.71 -19.84 3.88
CA ILE A 542 14.65 -20.83 3.73
C ILE A 542 13.58 -20.25 2.82
N VAL A 543 13.40 -20.84 1.65
CA VAL A 543 12.44 -20.37 0.65
C VAL A 543 11.52 -21.51 0.23
N GLY A 544 10.27 -21.37 0.56
CA GLY A 544 9.20 -22.32 0.22
C GLY A 544 8.39 -22.77 1.43
N ASP A 545 7.13 -23.05 1.16
CA ASP A 545 6.17 -23.42 2.21
C ASP A 545 6.60 -24.69 2.93
N TYR A 546 6.47 -24.68 4.26
CA TYR A 546 6.79 -25.78 5.19
C TYR A 546 8.26 -26.21 5.18
N SER A 547 9.14 -25.56 4.43
CA SER A 547 10.56 -25.87 4.42
C SER A 547 11.24 -25.41 5.71
N HIS A 548 12.20 -26.17 6.21
CA HIS A 548 12.87 -25.87 7.46
C HIS A 548 14.32 -26.40 7.50
N THR A 549 15.07 -25.91 8.45
CA THR A 549 16.45 -26.33 8.70
C THR A 549 16.51 -27.71 9.34
N SER A 550 17.69 -28.30 9.38
CA SER A 550 17.92 -29.63 9.96
C SER A 550 17.82 -29.70 11.50
N ALA A 551 18.03 -28.56 12.19
CA ALA A 551 18.01 -28.47 13.65
C ALA A 551 17.59 -27.06 14.10
N VAL A 552 17.24 -26.92 15.38
CA VAL A 552 16.79 -25.65 16.01
C VAL A 552 17.88 -24.58 16.05
N ASP A 553 19.14 -24.95 16.03
CA ASP A 553 20.34 -24.12 16.10
C ASP A 553 21.14 -24.09 14.79
N SER A 554 20.53 -24.52 13.71
CA SER A 554 21.16 -24.59 12.40
C SER A 554 21.78 -23.25 11.96
N ALA A 555 22.91 -23.34 11.26
CA ALA A 555 23.61 -22.18 10.75
C ALA A 555 24.08 -22.36 9.30
N ASN A 556 24.02 -21.29 8.52
CA ASN A 556 24.49 -21.27 7.13
C ASN A 556 23.83 -22.34 6.26
N GLN A 557 22.54 -22.59 6.41
CA GLN A 557 21.78 -23.46 5.53
C GLN A 557 21.01 -22.64 4.50
N ILE A 558 20.97 -23.12 3.27
CA ILE A 558 20.07 -22.64 2.22
C ILE A 558 19.11 -23.78 1.90
N VAL A 559 17.82 -23.59 2.14
CA VAL A 559 16.78 -24.59 1.95
C VAL A 559 15.73 -24.01 1.00
N MET A 560 15.50 -24.65 -0.12
CA MET A 560 14.61 -24.13 -1.16
C MET A 560 13.66 -25.20 -1.69
N GLY A 561 12.38 -24.87 -1.76
CA GLY A 561 11.34 -25.71 -2.33
C GLY A 561 10.15 -25.91 -1.39
N TYR A 562 9.27 -26.82 -1.69
CA TYR A 562 8.09 -27.12 -0.87
C TYR A 562 8.38 -28.24 0.13
N ASN A 563 8.20 -27.99 1.42
CA ASN A 563 8.38 -28.96 2.53
C ASN A 563 9.76 -29.65 2.49
N VAL A 564 10.81 -28.89 2.23
CA VAL A 564 12.19 -29.37 2.18
C VAL A 564 12.82 -29.27 3.56
N VAL A 565 13.55 -30.31 3.94
CA VAL A 565 14.36 -30.36 5.18
C VAL A 565 15.81 -30.08 4.84
N GLY A 566 16.43 -29.10 5.50
CA GLY A 566 17.86 -28.82 5.35
C GLY A 566 18.72 -30.03 5.77
N SER A 567 19.84 -30.25 5.09
CA SER A 567 20.70 -31.43 5.31
C SER A 567 21.74 -31.23 6.43
N GLY A 568 22.03 -30.01 6.83
CA GLY A 568 23.03 -29.68 7.87
C GLY A 568 23.67 -28.32 7.66
N ASN A 569 24.45 -27.87 8.62
CA ASN A 569 25.14 -26.59 8.56
C ASN A 569 26.08 -26.51 7.35
N GLY A 570 26.11 -25.35 6.71
CA GLY A 570 26.94 -25.11 5.54
C GLY A 570 26.48 -25.89 4.28
N THR A 571 25.19 -26.14 4.13
CA THR A 571 24.63 -26.81 2.95
C THR A 571 23.57 -25.98 2.22
N ILE A 572 23.45 -26.26 0.94
CA ILE A 572 22.30 -25.87 0.13
C ILE A 572 21.48 -27.14 -0.12
N THR A 573 20.20 -27.11 0.20
CA THR A 573 19.25 -28.19 -0.09
C THR A 573 18.11 -27.64 -0.94
N VAL A 574 17.88 -28.24 -2.08
CA VAL A 574 16.81 -27.84 -3.01
C VAL A 574 15.97 -29.06 -3.37
N GLY A 575 14.66 -28.93 -3.31
CA GLY A 575 13.81 -30.08 -3.59
C GLY A 575 12.33 -29.86 -3.32
N ASN A 576 11.68 -30.94 -2.93
CA ASN A 576 10.30 -30.97 -2.46
C ASN A 576 10.16 -31.98 -1.32
N ALA A 577 8.96 -32.17 -0.78
CA ALA A 577 8.65 -33.06 0.33
C ALA A 577 9.19 -34.53 0.17
N THR A 578 9.49 -34.98 -1.01
CA THR A 578 9.83 -36.36 -1.33
C THR A 578 11.20 -36.53 -1.97
N THR A 579 11.71 -35.51 -2.62
CA THR A 579 12.98 -35.54 -3.35
C THR A 579 13.73 -34.23 -3.15
N ASP A 580 14.97 -34.34 -2.72
CA ASP A 580 15.87 -33.20 -2.58
C ASP A 580 17.24 -33.46 -3.15
N SER A 581 18.01 -32.43 -3.34
CA SER A 581 19.43 -32.49 -3.65
C SER A 581 20.16 -31.50 -2.76
N THR A 582 21.32 -31.93 -2.27
CA THR A 582 22.14 -31.17 -1.34
C THR A 582 23.51 -30.89 -1.91
N MET A 583 24.02 -29.69 -1.65
CA MET A 583 25.40 -29.31 -1.92
C MET A 583 26.00 -28.68 -0.66
N THR A 584 27.22 -29.01 -0.32
CA THR A 584 27.95 -28.28 0.73
C THR A 584 28.36 -26.92 0.20
N LEU A 585 28.22 -25.84 0.99
CA LEU A 585 28.71 -24.52 0.63
C LEU A 585 30.22 -24.58 0.34
N GLY A 586 30.62 -24.05 -0.81
CA GLY A 586 32.00 -24.22 -1.34
C GLY A 586 32.24 -25.52 -2.09
N GLY A 587 31.28 -26.41 -2.15
CA GLY A 587 31.30 -27.59 -2.99
C GLY A 587 30.95 -27.31 -4.44
N THR A 588 31.25 -28.24 -5.32
CA THR A 588 30.98 -28.14 -6.77
C THR A 588 29.95 -29.14 -7.27
N THR A 589 29.46 -30.03 -6.39
CA THR A 589 28.59 -31.13 -6.80
C THR A 589 27.32 -31.19 -5.95
N TRP A 590 26.20 -31.42 -6.61
CA TRP A 590 24.95 -31.75 -5.96
C TRP A 590 24.88 -33.21 -5.59
N SER A 591 24.39 -33.51 -4.41
CA SER A 591 24.13 -34.88 -3.92
C SER A 591 22.62 -35.07 -3.76
N ALA A 592 22.11 -36.15 -4.31
CA ALA A 592 20.75 -36.63 -4.06
C ALA A 592 20.75 -37.75 -3.01
N PRO A 593 19.66 -37.98 -2.27
CA PRO A 593 19.54 -39.08 -1.36
C PRO A 593 19.84 -40.43 -2.05
N SER A 594 20.74 -41.21 -1.48
CA SER A 594 21.14 -42.52 -2.02
C SER A 594 21.17 -43.63 -0.95
N ASP A 595 20.41 -43.43 0.13
CA ASP A 595 20.32 -44.33 1.26
C ASP A 595 19.60 -45.64 0.89
N LEU A 596 20.13 -46.76 1.39
CA LEU A 596 19.56 -48.10 1.18
C LEU A 596 18.08 -48.18 1.61
N ARG A 597 17.67 -47.42 2.63
CA ARG A 597 16.29 -47.44 3.14
C ARG A 597 15.24 -46.93 2.12
N TYR A 598 15.69 -46.18 1.12
CA TYR A 598 14.81 -45.64 0.05
C TYR A 598 14.87 -46.44 -1.25
N LYS A 599 15.72 -47.50 -1.32
CA LYS A 599 15.92 -48.28 -2.53
C LYS A 599 15.33 -49.68 -2.36
N LYS A 600 14.74 -50.21 -3.40
CA LYS A 600 14.25 -51.58 -3.49
C LYS A 600 14.78 -52.24 -4.76
N ASN A 601 14.79 -53.54 -4.81
CA ASN A 601 15.21 -54.33 -5.98
C ASN A 601 16.63 -53.98 -6.45
N ILE A 602 17.56 -53.84 -5.49
CA ILE A 602 18.94 -53.48 -5.78
C ILE A 602 19.62 -54.64 -6.48
N ALA A 603 20.16 -54.35 -7.64
CA ALA A 603 20.94 -55.27 -8.43
C ALA A 603 22.17 -54.55 -9.02
N ASP A 604 23.17 -55.33 -9.40
CA ASP A 604 24.35 -54.78 -10.07
C ASP A 604 23.96 -54.18 -11.43
N SER A 605 24.53 -53.02 -11.75
CA SER A 605 24.32 -52.38 -13.05
C SER A 605 24.98 -53.23 -14.14
N THR A 606 24.23 -53.45 -15.21
CA THR A 606 24.73 -54.11 -16.40
C THR A 606 25.15 -53.12 -17.51
N ALA A 607 24.72 -51.87 -17.39
CA ALA A 607 25.12 -50.80 -18.30
C ALA A 607 26.53 -50.31 -17.92
N GLY A 608 27.51 -50.62 -18.73
CA GLY A 608 28.93 -50.30 -18.50
C GLY A 608 29.62 -49.87 -19.78
N LEU A 609 30.70 -50.59 -20.14
CA LEU A 609 31.58 -50.23 -21.26
C LEU A 609 30.85 -50.18 -22.61
N SER A 610 29.88 -51.07 -22.84
CA SER A 610 29.08 -51.08 -24.07
C SER A 610 28.32 -49.77 -24.24
N PHE A 611 27.58 -49.33 -23.22
CA PHE A 611 26.84 -48.10 -23.25
C PHE A 611 27.75 -46.84 -23.38
N ILE A 612 28.87 -46.81 -22.64
CA ILE A 612 29.81 -45.70 -22.70
C ILE A 612 30.45 -45.57 -24.09
N ASN A 613 30.71 -46.67 -24.77
CA ASN A 613 31.25 -46.66 -26.14
C ASN A 613 30.26 -46.17 -27.21
N ASP A 614 28.96 -46.23 -26.95
CA ASP A 614 27.92 -45.75 -27.84
C ASP A 614 27.69 -44.23 -27.69
N LEU A 615 28.24 -43.61 -26.63
CA LEU A 615 28.20 -42.16 -26.47
C LEU A 615 29.30 -41.50 -27.31
N ARG A 616 28.93 -40.43 -27.99
CA ARG A 616 29.86 -39.63 -28.81
C ARG A 616 30.16 -38.30 -28.13
N PRO A 617 31.29 -38.13 -27.43
CA PRO A 617 31.73 -36.82 -26.97
C PRO A 617 32.02 -35.90 -28.17
N ILE A 618 31.58 -34.66 -28.08
CA ILE A 618 31.73 -33.65 -29.13
C ILE A 618 32.38 -32.41 -28.61
N THR A 619 32.92 -31.61 -29.50
CA THR A 619 33.16 -30.19 -29.31
C THR A 619 32.15 -29.43 -30.12
N PHE A 620 31.68 -28.31 -29.61
CA PHE A 620 30.69 -27.50 -30.29
C PHE A 620 30.80 -26.01 -29.90
N GLU A 621 30.22 -25.19 -30.70
CA GLU A 621 29.98 -23.77 -30.41
C GLU A 621 28.46 -23.55 -30.35
N TRP A 622 28.06 -22.66 -29.47
CA TRP A 622 26.65 -22.27 -29.43
C TRP A 622 26.28 -21.46 -30.65
N LYS A 623 25.10 -21.73 -31.20
CA LYS A 623 24.51 -20.90 -32.26
C LYS A 623 24.37 -19.45 -31.79
N ASN A 624 24.36 -18.53 -32.74
CA ASN A 624 23.98 -17.16 -32.43
C ASN A 624 22.47 -17.10 -32.09
N GLU A 625 22.10 -16.09 -31.32
CA GLU A 625 20.71 -15.83 -30.94
C GLU A 625 19.80 -15.73 -32.18
N GLY A 626 20.31 -15.16 -33.30
CA GLY A 626 19.58 -15.06 -34.56
C GLY A 626 19.29 -16.41 -35.22
N ASP A 627 20.14 -17.42 -34.96
CA ASP A 627 20.06 -18.75 -35.59
C ASP A 627 19.29 -19.78 -34.74
N LEU A 628 18.75 -19.34 -33.59
CA LEU A 628 17.93 -20.20 -32.73
C LEU A 628 16.59 -20.55 -33.42
N PRO A 629 15.95 -21.66 -33.07
CA PRO A 629 14.66 -22.05 -33.60
C PRO A 629 13.60 -20.95 -33.48
N GLU A 630 12.69 -20.90 -34.47
CA GLU A 630 11.56 -19.99 -34.43
C GLU A 630 10.71 -20.24 -33.18
N GLY A 631 10.31 -19.18 -32.48
CA GLY A 631 9.61 -19.28 -31.21
C GLY A 631 10.50 -19.43 -29.95
N HIS A 632 11.82 -19.64 -30.11
CA HIS A 632 12.70 -19.69 -28.94
C HIS A 632 12.79 -18.33 -28.23
N ARG A 633 12.60 -18.31 -26.90
CA ARG A 633 12.53 -17.09 -26.08
C ARG A 633 13.78 -16.19 -26.15
N ALA A 634 14.93 -16.77 -26.45
CA ALA A 634 16.20 -16.05 -26.59
C ALA A 634 16.56 -15.74 -28.04
N ARG A 635 15.68 -15.99 -29.01
CA ARG A 635 15.90 -15.64 -30.40
C ARG A 635 15.80 -14.13 -30.58
N VAL A 636 16.84 -13.54 -31.15
CA VAL A 636 16.87 -12.13 -31.54
C VAL A 636 17.21 -12.12 -33.03
N GLU A 637 16.27 -11.78 -33.89
CA GLU A 637 16.42 -11.83 -35.34
C GLU A 637 17.61 -10.95 -35.78
N GLY A 638 18.51 -11.55 -36.56
CA GLY A 638 19.72 -10.87 -37.05
C GLY A 638 20.82 -10.71 -36.04
N SER A 639 20.66 -11.20 -34.79
CA SER A 639 21.74 -11.19 -33.80
C SER A 639 22.86 -12.15 -34.17
N THR A 640 24.10 -11.67 -34.07
CA THR A 640 25.33 -12.46 -34.19
C THR A 640 25.94 -12.79 -32.84
N THR A 641 25.28 -12.45 -31.75
CA THR A 641 25.69 -12.78 -30.40
C THR A 641 25.51 -14.28 -30.13
N PRO A 642 26.52 -15.01 -29.70
CA PRO A 642 26.35 -16.40 -29.29
C PRO A 642 25.32 -16.54 -28.15
N TYR A 643 24.42 -17.51 -28.28
CA TYR A 643 23.37 -17.81 -27.29
C TYR A 643 23.90 -18.05 -25.86
N ASN A 644 25.12 -18.59 -25.78
CA ASN A 644 25.80 -18.87 -24.52
C ASN A 644 27.31 -18.64 -24.67
N ASN A 645 28.16 -19.36 -23.95
CA ASN A 645 29.62 -19.25 -24.00
C ASN A 645 30.13 -19.22 -25.46
N PRO A 646 30.87 -18.15 -25.88
CA PRO A 646 31.37 -18.01 -27.25
C PRO A 646 32.53 -18.94 -27.60
N ASN A 647 33.11 -19.62 -26.61
CA ASN A 647 34.25 -20.51 -26.80
C ASN A 647 33.81 -21.91 -27.25
N THR A 648 34.75 -22.72 -27.72
CA THR A 648 34.52 -24.13 -27.98
C THR A 648 34.16 -24.83 -26.66
N ASN A 649 33.05 -25.53 -26.68
CA ASN A 649 32.49 -26.28 -25.56
C ASN A 649 32.69 -27.78 -25.80
N HIS A 650 32.65 -28.58 -24.75
CA HIS A 650 32.69 -30.03 -24.79
C HIS A 650 31.39 -30.57 -24.21
N GLY A 651 30.85 -31.62 -24.74
CA GLY A 651 29.61 -32.22 -24.25
C GLY A 651 29.06 -33.28 -25.19
N PHE A 652 27.75 -33.43 -25.20
CA PHE A 652 27.03 -34.44 -25.99
C PHE A 652 25.85 -33.77 -26.74
N VAL A 653 25.44 -34.44 -27.81
CA VAL A 653 24.17 -34.13 -28.47
C VAL A 653 23.06 -34.93 -27.79
N ALA A 654 22.05 -34.24 -27.22
CA ALA A 654 21.00 -34.88 -26.42
C ALA A 654 20.22 -35.96 -27.21
N GLN A 655 19.97 -35.74 -28.49
CA GLN A 655 19.30 -36.69 -29.38
C GLN A 655 20.13 -37.96 -29.60
N GLU A 656 21.45 -37.82 -29.70
CA GLU A 656 22.34 -38.96 -29.84
C GLU A 656 22.43 -39.77 -28.53
N VAL A 657 22.49 -39.08 -27.39
CA VAL A 657 22.42 -39.67 -26.07
C VAL A 657 21.11 -40.47 -25.89
N LYS A 658 19.98 -39.86 -26.31
CA LYS A 658 18.68 -40.56 -26.29
C LYS A 658 18.72 -41.85 -27.12
N THR A 659 19.27 -41.77 -28.30
CA THR A 659 19.42 -42.92 -29.19
C THR A 659 20.29 -44.04 -28.55
N ALA A 660 21.40 -43.64 -27.92
CA ALA A 660 22.24 -44.60 -27.18
C ALA A 660 21.47 -45.27 -26.03
N ILE A 661 20.71 -44.51 -25.25
CA ILE A 661 19.87 -45.03 -24.16
C ILE A 661 18.82 -46.00 -24.72
N ASP A 662 18.14 -45.66 -25.83
CA ASP A 662 17.09 -46.49 -26.43
C ASP A 662 17.60 -47.83 -26.95
N ASN A 663 18.87 -47.89 -27.35
CA ASN A 663 19.54 -49.13 -27.79
C ASN A 663 19.93 -50.03 -26.62
N HIS A 664 19.90 -49.53 -25.38
CA HIS A 664 20.28 -50.27 -24.16
C HIS A 664 19.06 -50.57 -23.31
N SER A 665 18.45 -51.73 -23.48
CA SER A 665 17.19 -52.12 -22.83
C SER A 665 17.23 -52.07 -21.30
N GLU A 666 18.42 -52.26 -20.72
CA GLU A 666 18.67 -52.26 -19.28
C GLU A 666 18.58 -50.90 -18.61
N ILE A 667 18.68 -49.84 -19.40
CA ILE A 667 18.60 -48.42 -18.92
C ILE A 667 17.56 -47.60 -19.64
N LYS A 668 16.84 -48.16 -20.62
CA LYS A 668 15.89 -47.45 -21.46
C LYS A 668 14.80 -46.74 -20.66
N ASP A 669 14.34 -47.36 -19.58
CA ASP A 669 13.27 -46.85 -18.75
C ASP A 669 13.82 -46.22 -17.45
N GLY A 670 13.58 -44.93 -17.21
CA GLY A 670 13.89 -44.24 -15.97
C GLY A 670 15.33 -43.74 -15.81
N PHE A 671 16.19 -43.85 -16.83
CA PHE A 671 17.55 -43.31 -16.79
C PHE A 671 17.56 -41.80 -17.08
N ARG A 672 17.87 -41.01 -16.06
CA ARG A 672 17.78 -39.52 -16.08
C ARG A 672 18.96 -38.83 -16.75
N LEU A 673 19.84 -39.53 -17.45
CA LEU A 673 20.91 -38.91 -18.25
C LEU A 673 20.32 -37.98 -19.31
N TRP A 674 19.18 -38.35 -19.86
CA TRP A 674 18.44 -37.55 -20.83
C TRP A 674 17.09 -37.15 -20.27
N SER A 675 16.67 -35.92 -20.58
CA SER A 675 15.32 -35.43 -20.30
C SER A 675 14.89 -34.44 -21.36
N GLU A 676 13.58 -34.24 -21.47
CA GLU A 676 12.94 -33.29 -22.36
C GLU A 676 12.03 -32.38 -21.54
N ASP A 677 12.09 -31.08 -21.84
CA ASP A 677 11.25 -30.10 -21.17
C ASP A 677 9.83 -30.17 -21.79
N GLU A 678 8.80 -30.36 -20.97
CA GLU A 678 7.40 -30.43 -21.38
C GLU A 678 6.90 -29.14 -22.07
N ALA A 679 7.56 -28.01 -21.80
CA ALA A 679 7.09 -26.69 -22.26
C ALA A 679 7.56 -26.34 -23.70
N ASP A 680 8.70 -26.83 -24.13
CA ASP A 680 9.32 -26.40 -25.39
C ASP A 680 10.16 -27.51 -26.08
N ASP A 681 9.95 -28.76 -25.68
CA ASP A 681 10.60 -29.97 -26.24
C ASP A 681 12.16 -29.90 -26.25
N ARG A 682 12.74 -29.04 -25.38
CA ARG A 682 14.19 -28.93 -25.26
C ARG A 682 14.75 -30.17 -24.58
N GLN A 683 15.74 -30.78 -25.21
CA GLN A 683 16.40 -31.94 -24.67
C GLN A 683 17.65 -31.55 -23.88
N ARG A 684 17.85 -32.23 -22.77
CA ARG A 684 18.95 -32.00 -21.83
C ARG A 684 19.73 -33.27 -21.57
N VAL A 685 21.02 -33.12 -21.25
CA VAL A 685 21.90 -34.22 -20.78
C VAL A 685 22.37 -33.85 -19.35
N GLY A 686 22.09 -34.74 -18.41
CA GLY A 686 22.54 -34.65 -17.02
C GLY A 686 23.81 -35.44 -16.78
N GLU A 687 24.96 -34.91 -17.14
CA GLU A 687 26.23 -35.65 -17.17
C GLU A 687 26.60 -36.40 -15.87
N GLY A 688 26.13 -35.88 -14.69
CA GLY A 688 26.32 -36.52 -13.41
C GLY A 688 25.76 -37.95 -13.31
N TYR A 689 24.77 -38.28 -14.12
CA TYR A 689 24.20 -39.65 -14.16
C TYR A 689 25.09 -40.66 -14.88
N LEU A 690 26.13 -40.17 -15.59
CA LEU A 690 27.12 -41.07 -16.19
C LEU A 690 28.08 -41.72 -15.18
N VAL A 691 28.26 -41.13 -13.99
CA VAL A 691 29.28 -41.59 -13.02
C VAL A 691 29.15 -43.09 -12.67
N PRO A 692 27.96 -43.63 -12.34
CA PRO A 692 27.84 -45.06 -12.05
C PRO A 692 28.19 -45.95 -13.27
N MET A 693 27.84 -45.50 -14.47
CA MET A 693 28.09 -46.19 -15.73
C MET A 693 29.59 -46.17 -16.07
N LEU A 694 30.25 -45.05 -15.84
CA LEU A 694 31.70 -44.91 -15.98
C LEU A 694 32.44 -45.82 -14.99
N VAL A 695 31.99 -45.89 -13.73
CA VAL A 695 32.56 -46.82 -12.73
C VAL A 695 32.42 -48.25 -13.21
N LYS A 696 31.22 -48.64 -13.70
CA LYS A 696 30.99 -49.97 -14.24
C LYS A 696 31.84 -50.24 -15.47
N ALA A 697 31.95 -49.32 -16.40
CA ALA A 697 32.78 -49.43 -17.59
C ALA A 697 34.28 -49.61 -17.23
N ILE A 698 34.77 -48.86 -16.23
CA ILE A 698 36.14 -48.97 -15.73
C ILE A 698 36.36 -50.37 -15.10
N GLN A 699 35.40 -50.88 -14.32
CA GLN A 699 35.47 -52.23 -13.73
C GLN A 699 35.53 -53.31 -14.80
N GLU A 700 34.71 -53.22 -15.84
CA GLU A 700 34.70 -54.10 -16.99
C GLU A 700 36.03 -54.06 -17.75
N LEU A 701 36.50 -52.84 -18.05
CA LEU A 701 37.79 -52.64 -18.72
C LEU A 701 38.95 -53.17 -17.87
N SER A 702 38.92 -52.96 -16.55
CA SER A 702 39.93 -53.49 -15.62
C SER A 702 39.94 -55.02 -15.67
N SER A 703 38.75 -55.68 -15.66
CA SER A 703 38.65 -57.15 -15.75
C SER A 703 39.20 -57.67 -17.09
N GLN A 704 38.86 -56.97 -18.21
CA GLN A 704 39.38 -57.31 -19.53
C GLN A 704 40.91 -57.16 -19.60
N VAL A 705 41.47 -56.14 -18.97
CA VAL A 705 42.93 -55.94 -18.88
C VAL A 705 43.60 -57.06 -18.07
N GLU A 706 43.00 -57.49 -16.95
CA GLU A 706 43.52 -58.60 -16.16
C GLU A 706 43.41 -59.94 -16.90
N GLU A 707 42.32 -60.16 -17.64
CA GLU A 707 42.15 -61.32 -18.51
C GLU A 707 43.21 -61.32 -19.63
N LEU A 708 43.47 -60.19 -20.26
CA LEU A 708 44.53 -60.05 -21.26
C LEU A 708 45.92 -60.32 -20.70
N LYS A 709 46.21 -59.83 -19.47
CA LYS A 709 47.48 -60.08 -18.81
C LYS A 709 47.64 -61.54 -18.42
N ALA A 710 46.54 -62.26 -18.11
CA ALA A 710 46.53 -63.64 -17.76
C ALA A 710 46.65 -64.58 -18.98
N GLN A 711 46.43 -64.04 -20.20
CA GLN A 711 46.65 -64.88 -21.42
C GLN A 711 48.13 -65.22 -21.58
N PRO A 712 48.44 -66.44 -21.86
CA PRO A 712 49.81 -66.89 -22.01
C PRO A 712 50.45 -66.12 -23.19
N VAL A 713 51.55 -65.44 -22.90
CA VAL A 713 52.34 -64.80 -23.97
C VAL A 713 52.80 -65.94 -24.92
N CYS A 714 52.21 -65.94 -26.14
CA CYS A 714 52.69 -66.81 -27.19
C CYS A 714 54.14 -66.50 -27.46
N LYS A 715 55.03 -67.29 -26.90
CA LYS A 715 56.41 -67.27 -27.32
C LYS A 715 56.48 -67.77 -28.75
N CYS A 716 56.48 -66.88 -29.70
CA CYS A 716 56.94 -67.25 -31.04
C CYS A 716 58.38 -67.71 -30.92
N LYS A 717 58.59 -68.97 -31.04
CA LYS A 717 59.90 -69.51 -31.30
C LYS A 717 60.31 -69.02 -32.69
N GLY A 718 61.25 -68.08 -32.68
CA GLY A 718 61.93 -67.76 -33.89
C GLY A 718 62.76 -69.01 -34.35
N GLU A 719 62.57 -69.39 -35.56
CA GLU A 719 63.60 -69.99 -36.39
C GLU A 719 64.07 -68.92 -37.37
#